data_077d4c06cf6803e2f017871e2256fac7
#
_entry.id   077d4c06cf6803e2f017871e2256fac7
#
_cell.length_a   1.000
_cell.length_b   1.000
_cell.length_c   1.000
_cell.angle_alpha   90.00
_cell.angle_beta   90.00
_cell.angle_gamma   90.00
#
_symmetry.space_group_name_H-M   'P 1'
#
loop_
_entity.id
_entity.type
_entity.pdbx_description
1 polymer ?
#
loop_
_entity_poly.entity_id
_entity_poly.type
_entity_poly.pdbx_seq_one_letter_code
_entity_poly.pdbx_strand_id
1 'polypeptide(L)'
;MKAFLSHSSADKKSYVGIVASRLAEEDIVYDEMSFESGEETMNEIIRGLDESTVFCLFISDESLKSPWVREEIDGASIRLANGSLKYIYPVVIDRSVTHDDPRIPKWLKENYNLRLVTRPVIAARRIQQKLRQASWAKHPKLKERERAFVGRNKNIESFERRFDDYSQPKPVLSVVVGPPSIGRRTLISNALRKLALNGPDKDFPVLPLDRHASIEDFILRLLDLGASDASYAELNLAERPIDEKVAITVGLLKDLAKLKERVVVLDEGCLVTYERKLAPWFEAIVSHADLVGKPLLFVASRWAPNPNSVRQLSRVVFSCTLGELDPSERRRLFARLLEIEEIVLSTEDFETFAALLNGFPDEVFFAVDLLARLGVRGAIDHSNEIVEFNGEKASMLLRPFQDNEAVLNVIRLLAQSEVFSVDFLCQIFKEEQLVNIIGDLVSEHVCELIGAEGEFLRLVDSVRDYVKRNDLSLIPELRAAVNSAVERDIQHGNWNEYDSSRVAFLVKNALASGESLEPRFMIPSHILRTIKELYYDRGKLRRAVDLADILLAKERNLDPQLVQDVRYYLCLVLARLRDTRVLEEAQRIHGDEHDFILGYYYRLVGRQRDAIERLSRVASGAFVGVRAKRELVEVLLQMEQYDDARELARKNYEENRTNQFHIHAYFRALVLGSSPERYLTVLEALCSELEDVRSDRSRQMAMIGRALIAARCKHDQRSLDLIDDAIASFPRIIYPVLAKFDIGLSFRNEAAMQDALTRLERLASDGVNLSTKTLAVLRAYLAAVRGDLATAHSRAAEVARHFTDEARTRFLEKLEAFASGAVVNRGGAR
;
A
#
# COMPACT_ATOMS: atom_id res chain seq x y z
N MET A 1 -13.85 -6.31 29.18
CA MET A 1 -12.51 -6.52 29.79
C MET A 1 -12.08 -5.21 30.41
N LYS A 2 -11.36 -5.22 31.55
CA LYS A 2 -11.05 -3.97 32.25
C LYS A 2 -9.55 -3.73 32.34
N ALA A 3 -9.16 -2.46 32.28
CA ALA A 3 -7.82 -1.98 32.54
C ALA A 3 -7.75 -1.27 33.90
N PHE A 4 -6.82 -1.70 34.74
CA PHE A 4 -6.51 -1.00 35.99
C PHE A 4 -5.49 0.12 35.72
N LEU A 5 -5.82 1.36 36.09
CA LEU A 5 -5.00 2.54 35.82
C LEU A 5 -4.18 2.94 37.06
N SER A 6 -3.01 2.34 37.26
CA SER A 6 -2.08 2.60 38.36
C SER A 6 -1.32 3.92 38.15
N HIS A 7 -1.41 4.86 39.11
CA HIS A 7 -0.83 6.20 39.01
C HIS A 7 -0.61 6.87 40.34
N SER A 8 0.21 7.92 40.38
CA SER A 8 0.28 8.80 41.57
C SER A 8 -0.86 9.83 41.56
N SER A 9 -1.29 10.27 42.73
CA SER A 9 -2.28 11.34 42.87
C SER A 9 -1.83 12.68 42.22
N ALA A 10 -0.54 12.92 42.11
CA ALA A 10 0.02 14.07 41.39
C ALA A 10 -0.22 14.02 39.87
N ASP A 11 -0.21 12.84 39.27
CA ASP A 11 -0.41 12.63 37.84
C ASP A 11 -1.89 12.60 37.43
N LYS A 12 -2.78 12.50 38.41
CA LYS A 12 -4.21 12.30 38.21
C LYS A 12 -4.86 13.35 37.33
N LYS A 13 -4.74 14.65 37.69
CA LYS A 13 -5.41 15.74 36.97
C LYS A 13 -4.75 16.10 35.66
N SER A 14 -3.44 16.01 35.61
CA SER A 14 -2.64 16.47 34.46
C SER A 14 -2.56 15.47 33.33
N TYR A 15 -2.69 14.17 33.64
CA TYR A 15 -2.48 13.12 32.66
C TYR A 15 -3.53 11.99 32.73
N VAL A 16 -3.60 11.24 33.84
CA VAL A 16 -4.37 10.00 33.90
C VAL A 16 -5.87 10.22 33.82
N GLY A 17 -6.39 11.32 34.42
CA GLY A 17 -7.79 11.71 34.27
C GLY A 17 -8.20 12.00 32.83
N ILE A 18 -7.28 12.58 32.02
CA ILE A 18 -7.51 12.80 30.61
C ILE A 18 -7.52 11.45 29.86
N VAL A 19 -6.66 10.50 30.24
CA VAL A 19 -6.69 9.13 29.68
C VAL A 19 -8.01 8.45 30.00
N ALA A 20 -8.42 8.49 31.28
CA ALA A 20 -9.66 7.84 31.76
C ALA A 20 -10.90 8.41 31.06
N SER A 21 -10.99 9.73 30.86
CA SER A 21 -12.13 10.36 30.18
C SER A 21 -12.28 9.97 28.70
N ARG A 22 -11.28 9.31 28.12
CA ARG A 22 -11.28 8.83 26.71
C ARG A 22 -11.51 7.35 26.58
N LEU A 23 -11.66 6.65 27.69
CA LEU A 23 -11.98 5.23 27.75
C LEU A 23 -13.41 5.07 28.26
N ALA A 24 -14.08 3.98 27.91
CA ALA A 24 -15.39 3.69 28.47
C ALA A 24 -15.27 3.37 29.96
N GLU A 25 -16.17 3.90 30.79
CA GLU A 25 -16.16 3.68 32.25
C GLU A 25 -16.21 2.18 32.61
N GLU A 26 -16.93 1.39 31.82
CA GLU A 26 -17.04 -0.06 31.99
C GLU A 26 -15.75 -0.84 31.67
N ASP A 27 -14.84 -0.22 30.92
CA ASP A 27 -13.59 -0.82 30.48
C ASP A 27 -12.39 -0.47 31.40
N ILE A 28 -12.57 0.35 32.40
CA ILE A 28 -11.50 0.78 33.29
C ILE A 28 -11.83 0.56 34.75
N VAL A 29 -10.80 0.35 35.55
CA VAL A 29 -10.80 0.51 36.99
C VAL A 29 -9.92 1.74 37.30
N TYR A 30 -10.58 2.84 37.60
CA TYR A 30 -9.93 4.13 37.82
C TYR A 30 -10.58 4.78 39.07
N ASP A 31 -9.79 5.07 40.08
CA ASP A 31 -10.27 5.68 41.29
C ASP A 31 -10.32 7.22 41.15
N GLU A 32 -11.54 7.77 41.22
CA GLU A 32 -11.77 9.22 41.29
C GLU A 32 -11.49 9.81 42.68
N MET A 33 -11.53 9.00 43.74
CA MET A 33 -11.36 9.48 45.09
C MET A 33 -9.90 9.44 45.54
N SER A 34 -9.42 10.49 46.14
CA SER A 34 -8.12 10.54 46.80
C SER A 34 -8.17 9.68 48.06
N PHE A 35 -7.33 8.66 48.13
CA PHE A 35 -7.22 7.75 49.26
C PHE A 35 -6.85 8.47 50.55
N GLU A 36 -7.80 8.61 51.47
CA GLU A 36 -7.60 9.23 52.76
C GLU A 36 -7.53 8.21 53.95
N SER A 37 -7.85 6.92 53.74
CA SER A 37 -7.82 5.90 54.81
C SER A 37 -7.25 4.53 54.35
N GLY A 38 -6.23 4.03 55.05
CA GLY A 38 -5.31 2.99 54.57
C GLY A 38 -5.86 1.57 54.40
N GLU A 39 -6.78 0.99 55.16
CA GLU A 39 -7.23 -0.40 55.05
C GLU A 39 -8.32 -0.62 54.02
N GLU A 40 -9.25 0.32 53.87
CA GLU A 40 -10.29 0.27 52.82
C GLU A 40 -9.65 0.39 51.45
N THR A 41 -8.64 1.20 51.32
CA THR A 41 -7.87 1.44 50.12
C THR A 41 -7.18 0.17 49.58
N MET A 42 -6.56 -0.60 50.49
CA MET A 42 -5.87 -1.84 50.09
C MET A 42 -6.85 -2.88 49.55
N ASN A 43 -8.01 -3.03 50.14
CA ASN A 43 -9.05 -3.95 49.69
C ASN A 43 -9.61 -3.54 48.31
N GLU A 44 -9.73 -2.21 48.06
CA GLU A 44 -10.17 -1.70 46.74
C GLU A 44 -9.12 -1.94 45.64
N ILE A 45 -7.82 -1.71 45.95
CA ILE A 45 -6.73 -2.03 45.01
C ILE A 45 -6.73 -3.51 44.65
N ILE A 46 -6.84 -4.37 45.66
CA ILE A 46 -6.88 -5.84 45.46
C ILE A 46 -8.06 -6.22 44.57
N ARG A 47 -9.25 -5.70 44.87
CA ARG A 47 -10.46 -5.97 44.09
C ARG A 47 -10.34 -5.44 42.66
N GLY A 48 -9.83 -4.22 42.49
CA GLY A 48 -9.64 -3.62 41.18
C GLY A 48 -8.67 -4.42 40.30
N LEU A 49 -7.59 -4.93 40.89
CA LEU A 49 -6.63 -5.80 40.22
C LEU A 49 -7.25 -7.15 39.86
N ASP A 50 -8.12 -7.71 40.74
CA ASP A 50 -8.79 -9.00 40.48
C ASP A 50 -9.86 -8.89 39.38
N GLU A 51 -10.49 -7.72 39.21
CA GLU A 51 -11.46 -7.45 38.15
C GLU A 51 -10.82 -7.13 36.80
N SER A 52 -9.51 -6.86 36.77
CA SER A 52 -8.82 -6.32 35.59
C SER A 52 -8.09 -7.38 34.77
N THR A 53 -8.08 -7.18 33.49
CA THR A 53 -7.36 -8.04 32.51
C THR A 53 -6.01 -7.43 32.14
N VAL A 54 -5.93 -6.09 32.17
CA VAL A 54 -4.76 -5.30 31.80
C VAL A 54 -4.39 -4.40 32.99
N PHE A 55 -3.12 -4.39 33.39
CA PHE A 55 -2.58 -3.46 34.38
C PHE A 55 -1.77 -2.37 33.66
N CYS A 56 -2.28 -1.15 33.68
CA CYS A 56 -1.63 0.03 33.08
C CYS A 56 -0.89 0.79 34.16
N LEU A 57 0.43 0.85 34.10
CA LEU A 57 1.27 1.56 35.07
C LEU A 57 1.78 2.87 34.45
N PHE A 58 1.34 3.99 34.98
CA PHE A 58 1.84 5.31 34.60
C PHE A 58 3.06 5.68 35.43
N ILE A 59 4.22 5.75 34.79
CA ILE A 59 5.52 5.95 35.44
C ILE A 59 5.94 7.41 35.33
N SER A 60 6.01 8.08 36.47
CA SER A 60 6.56 9.42 36.65
C SER A 60 7.54 9.44 37.82
N ASP A 61 8.23 10.54 38.02
CA ASP A 61 9.06 10.74 39.23
C ASP A 61 8.22 10.64 40.53
N GLU A 62 6.97 11.14 40.48
CA GLU A 62 6.05 11.08 41.61
C GLU A 62 5.48 9.67 41.82
N SER A 63 5.12 8.94 40.77
CA SER A 63 4.64 7.57 40.90
C SER A 63 5.71 6.63 41.45
N LEU A 64 6.96 6.82 41.08
CA LEU A 64 8.09 6.03 41.59
C LEU A 64 8.46 6.34 43.06
N LYS A 65 7.94 7.42 43.64
CA LYS A 65 8.05 7.76 45.07
C LYS A 65 6.88 7.18 45.87
N SER A 66 5.76 6.87 45.24
CA SER A 66 4.51 6.46 45.88
C SER A 66 4.64 5.02 46.46
N PRO A 67 4.44 4.83 47.79
CA PRO A 67 4.37 3.49 48.37
C PRO A 67 3.23 2.66 47.79
N TRP A 68 2.08 3.27 47.48
CA TRP A 68 0.89 2.65 46.92
C TRP A 68 1.13 2.07 45.54
N VAL A 69 1.75 2.85 44.64
CA VAL A 69 2.12 2.37 43.30
C VAL A 69 3.07 1.19 43.40
N ARG A 70 3.96 1.15 44.37
CA ARG A 70 4.85 0.00 44.58
C ARG A 70 4.08 -1.26 44.95
N GLU A 71 3.09 -1.18 45.81
CA GLU A 71 2.24 -2.30 46.23
C GLU A 71 1.36 -2.77 45.03
N GLU A 72 0.86 -1.85 44.20
CA GLU A 72 0.13 -2.19 42.99
C GLU A 72 1.03 -2.94 41.99
N ILE A 73 2.27 -2.53 41.82
CA ILE A 73 3.26 -3.23 40.98
C ILE A 73 3.54 -4.65 41.51
N ASP A 74 3.75 -4.81 42.80
CA ASP A 74 3.99 -6.10 43.43
C ASP A 74 2.76 -7.00 43.33
N GLY A 75 1.56 -6.46 43.58
CA GLY A 75 0.29 -7.15 43.41
C GLY A 75 0.01 -7.58 41.97
N ALA A 76 0.32 -6.73 40.99
CA ALA A 76 0.20 -7.04 39.56
C ALA A 76 1.19 -8.15 39.12
N SER A 77 2.42 -8.15 39.67
CA SER A 77 3.41 -9.18 39.39
C SER A 77 2.94 -10.58 39.84
N ILE A 78 2.35 -10.68 41.02
CA ILE A 78 1.79 -11.94 41.55
C ILE A 78 0.64 -12.44 40.67
N ARG A 79 -0.26 -11.53 40.22
CA ARG A 79 -1.41 -11.87 39.39
C ARG A 79 -1.05 -12.26 37.99
N LEU A 80 0.00 -11.66 37.46
CA LEU A 80 0.57 -12.08 36.19
C LEU A 80 1.12 -13.52 36.28
N ALA A 81 1.82 -13.83 37.35
CA ALA A 81 2.42 -15.17 37.55
C ALA A 81 1.36 -16.29 37.71
N ASN A 82 0.21 -15.97 38.32
CA ASN A 82 -0.88 -16.94 38.51
C ASN A 82 -1.93 -16.92 37.36
N GLY A 83 -1.75 -16.04 36.34
CA GLY A 83 -2.59 -15.97 35.14
C GLY A 83 -3.91 -15.20 35.31
N SER A 84 -4.18 -14.61 36.48
CA SER A 84 -5.37 -13.77 36.70
C SER A 84 -5.29 -12.48 35.88
N LEU A 85 -4.10 -11.88 35.76
CA LEU A 85 -3.79 -10.74 34.94
C LEU A 85 -3.15 -11.21 33.63
N LYS A 86 -3.63 -10.74 32.48
CA LYS A 86 -3.11 -11.16 31.17
C LYS A 86 -1.96 -10.28 30.69
N TYR A 87 -2.04 -8.97 30.94
CA TYR A 87 -1.10 -7.99 30.38
C TYR A 87 -0.70 -6.93 31.39
N ILE A 88 0.58 -6.54 31.36
CA ILE A 88 1.07 -5.32 32.00
C ILE A 88 1.50 -4.35 30.92
N TYR A 89 1.06 -3.11 31.01
CA TYR A 89 1.38 -2.04 30.10
C TYR A 89 1.99 -0.84 30.83
N PRO A 90 3.34 -0.77 30.96
CA PRO A 90 4.02 0.36 31.58
C PRO A 90 4.12 1.52 30.59
N VAL A 91 3.72 2.71 31.04
CA VAL A 91 3.75 3.96 30.28
C VAL A 91 4.57 4.98 31.03
N VAL A 92 5.71 5.39 30.50
CA VAL A 92 6.50 6.50 31.08
C VAL A 92 5.88 7.82 30.62
N ILE A 93 5.42 8.61 31.57
CA ILE A 93 4.76 9.90 31.29
C ILE A 93 5.64 11.11 31.61
N ASP A 94 6.78 10.90 32.24
CA ASP A 94 7.72 11.92 32.67
C ASP A 94 9.07 11.78 31.98
N ARG A 95 9.52 12.82 31.30
CA ARG A 95 10.81 12.85 30.55
C ARG A 95 12.05 12.76 31.46
N SER A 96 11.90 13.01 32.77
CA SER A 96 13.01 12.87 33.72
C SER A 96 13.35 11.42 34.02
N VAL A 97 12.39 10.52 33.85
CA VAL A 97 12.55 9.09 34.08
C VAL A 97 13.35 8.44 32.94
N THR A 98 14.35 7.66 33.28
CA THR A 98 15.20 6.92 32.34
C THR A 98 15.08 5.41 32.55
N HIS A 99 15.47 4.61 31.54
CA HIS A 99 15.47 3.15 31.67
C HIS A 99 16.30 2.63 32.83
N ASP A 100 17.37 3.34 33.18
CA ASP A 100 18.31 2.90 34.22
C ASP A 100 17.91 3.39 35.62
N ASP A 101 16.76 4.05 35.80
CA ASP A 101 16.24 4.50 37.10
C ASP A 101 16.14 3.31 38.10
N PRO A 102 16.84 3.36 39.22
CA PRO A 102 16.92 2.22 40.15
C PRO A 102 15.58 1.90 40.83
N ARG A 103 14.63 2.83 40.88
CA ARG A 103 13.31 2.68 41.47
C ARG A 103 12.38 1.78 40.67
N ILE A 104 12.64 1.64 39.35
CA ILE A 104 11.87 0.76 38.47
C ILE A 104 12.32 -0.67 38.68
N PRO A 105 11.43 -1.64 38.98
CA PRO A 105 11.78 -3.03 39.22
C PRO A 105 12.52 -3.66 38.02
N LYS A 106 13.50 -4.49 38.32
CA LYS A 106 14.34 -5.13 37.28
C LYS A 106 13.51 -5.98 36.33
N TRP A 107 12.57 -6.77 36.85
CA TRP A 107 11.70 -7.62 36.06
C TRP A 107 10.83 -6.82 35.08
N LEU A 108 10.39 -5.61 35.48
CA LEU A 108 9.61 -4.74 34.61
C LEU A 108 10.46 -4.22 33.44
N LYS A 109 11.72 -3.81 33.73
CA LYS A 109 12.67 -3.35 32.70
C LYS A 109 13.10 -4.46 31.73
N GLU A 110 13.21 -5.69 32.23
CA GLU A 110 13.66 -6.85 31.44
C GLU A 110 12.55 -7.38 30.52
N ASN A 111 11.30 -7.41 30.99
CA ASN A 111 10.19 -8.05 30.29
C ASN A 111 9.31 -7.07 29.47
N TYR A 112 9.31 -5.77 29.79
CA TYR A 112 8.43 -4.81 29.15
C TYR A 112 9.18 -3.63 28.53
N ASN A 113 8.62 -3.08 27.46
CA ASN A 113 9.10 -1.83 26.90
C ASN A 113 8.64 -0.66 27.77
N LEU A 114 9.59 0.12 28.26
CA LEU A 114 9.32 1.38 28.91
C LEU A 114 9.29 2.46 27.84
N ARG A 115 8.09 2.92 27.45
CA ARG A 115 7.91 3.90 26.38
C ARG A 115 7.49 5.24 26.96
N LEU A 116 8.17 6.29 26.52
CA LEU A 116 7.75 7.65 26.82
C LEU A 116 6.51 7.99 26.00
N VAL A 117 5.42 8.27 26.68
CA VAL A 117 4.15 8.70 26.09
C VAL A 117 3.67 9.92 26.84
N THR A 118 4.06 11.09 26.39
CA THR A 118 3.74 12.35 27.05
C THR A 118 2.32 12.85 26.72
N ARG A 119 1.72 12.34 25.65
CA ARG A 119 0.36 12.71 25.20
C ARG A 119 -0.68 11.71 25.70
N PRO A 120 -1.64 12.15 26.58
CA PRO A 120 -2.69 11.27 27.13
C PRO A 120 -3.54 10.56 26.06
N VAL A 121 -3.79 11.22 24.93
CA VAL A 121 -4.57 10.66 23.81
C VAL A 121 -3.93 9.39 23.23
N ILE A 122 -2.60 9.38 23.11
CA ILE A 122 -1.86 8.22 22.60
C ILE A 122 -1.91 7.09 23.63
N ALA A 123 -1.76 7.40 24.91
CA ALA A 123 -1.88 6.41 25.98
C ALA A 123 -3.26 5.76 26.00
N ALA A 124 -4.33 6.56 25.93
CA ALA A 124 -5.71 6.07 25.89
C ALA A 124 -5.94 5.12 24.69
N ARG A 125 -5.53 5.53 23.50
CA ARG A 125 -5.63 4.70 22.27
C ARG A 125 -4.92 3.36 22.43
N ARG A 126 -3.73 3.34 23.01
CA ARG A 126 -2.96 2.11 23.22
C ARG A 126 -3.56 1.21 24.28
N ILE A 127 -4.09 1.78 25.35
CA ILE A 127 -4.83 1.02 26.38
C ILE A 127 -6.04 0.35 25.75
N GLN A 128 -6.81 1.08 24.95
CA GLN A 128 -7.95 0.53 24.23
C GLN A 128 -7.52 -0.60 23.26
N GLN A 129 -6.41 -0.40 22.55
CA GLN A 129 -5.84 -1.45 21.71
C GLN A 129 -5.42 -2.70 22.50
N LYS A 130 -4.85 -2.54 23.71
CA LYS A 130 -4.53 -3.67 24.59
C LYS A 130 -5.77 -4.42 25.07
N LEU A 131 -6.85 -3.71 25.39
CA LEU A 131 -8.14 -4.32 25.71
C LEU A 131 -8.70 -5.12 24.55
N ARG A 132 -8.66 -4.55 23.33
CA ARG A 132 -9.02 -5.28 22.09
C ARG A 132 -8.16 -6.52 21.91
N GLN A 133 -6.83 -6.41 22.01
CA GLN A 133 -5.94 -7.57 21.91
C GLN A 133 -6.22 -8.63 22.96
N ALA A 134 -6.61 -8.26 24.14
CA ALA A 134 -7.00 -9.21 25.19
C ALA A 134 -8.26 -10.02 24.81
N SER A 135 -9.15 -9.46 23.99
CA SER A 135 -10.30 -10.17 23.39
C SER A 135 -9.91 -11.09 22.24
N TRP A 136 -8.81 -10.77 21.52
CA TRP A 136 -8.31 -11.55 20.38
C TRP A 136 -7.51 -12.81 20.78
N ALA A 137 -7.30 -13.06 22.08
CA ALA A 137 -6.51 -14.18 22.59
C ALA A 137 -7.03 -15.60 22.19
N LYS A 138 -7.93 -15.67 21.21
CA LYS A 138 -8.45 -16.93 20.65
C LYS A 138 -7.47 -17.67 19.73
N HIS A 139 -6.32 -17.07 19.38
CA HIS A 139 -5.33 -17.68 18.48
C HIS A 139 -3.92 -17.74 19.13
N PRO A 140 -3.68 -18.58 20.14
CA PRO A 140 -2.38 -18.69 20.80
C PRO A 140 -1.26 -19.10 19.83
N LYS A 141 -1.58 -19.89 18.80
CA LYS A 141 -0.65 -20.35 17.78
C LYS A 141 -0.09 -19.22 16.90
N LEU A 142 -0.83 -18.11 16.72
CA LEU A 142 -0.34 -16.98 15.91
C LEU A 142 0.96 -16.40 16.45
N LYS A 143 1.10 -16.20 17.76
CA LYS A 143 2.34 -15.70 18.36
C LYS A 143 3.51 -16.64 18.16
N GLU A 144 3.26 -17.95 18.21
CA GLU A 144 4.31 -18.96 17.99
C GLU A 144 4.73 -18.98 16.52
N ARG A 145 3.78 -18.88 15.60
CA ARG A 145 4.04 -18.77 14.16
C ARG A 145 4.84 -17.52 13.81
N GLU A 146 4.46 -16.35 14.31
CA GLU A 146 5.19 -15.09 14.11
C GLU A 146 6.63 -15.15 14.66
N ARG A 147 6.86 -15.95 15.69
CA ARG A 147 8.16 -16.17 16.32
C ARG A 147 8.96 -17.30 15.66
N ALA A 148 8.36 -18.05 14.74
CA ALA A 148 9.06 -19.12 14.04
C ALA A 148 10.22 -18.55 13.22
N PHE A 149 11.43 -18.83 13.67
CA PHE A 149 12.67 -18.39 13.03
C PHE A 149 13.65 -19.55 12.97
N VAL A 150 14.12 -19.84 11.76
CA VAL A 150 15.04 -20.96 11.53
C VAL A 150 16.16 -20.52 10.60
N GLY A 151 17.37 -20.98 10.89
CA GLY A 151 18.53 -20.71 10.05
C GLY A 151 19.08 -19.29 10.16
N ARG A 152 19.57 -18.77 9.05
CA ARG A 152 20.14 -17.41 8.93
C ARG A 152 21.36 -17.16 9.84
N ASN A 153 22.05 -18.21 10.27
CA ASN A 153 23.16 -18.10 11.21
C ASN A 153 24.24 -17.13 10.73
N LYS A 154 24.61 -17.17 9.43
CA LYS A 154 25.62 -16.27 8.85
C LYS A 154 25.22 -14.80 8.96
N ASN A 155 23.93 -14.50 8.79
CA ASN A 155 23.41 -13.15 8.92
C ASN A 155 23.46 -12.70 10.39
N ILE A 156 23.03 -13.54 11.32
CA ILE A 156 23.11 -13.28 12.77
C ILE A 156 24.57 -13.05 13.20
N GLU A 157 25.50 -13.93 12.82
CA GLU A 157 26.93 -13.78 13.09
C GLU A 157 27.51 -12.46 12.53
N SER A 158 27.01 -11.99 11.37
CA SER A 158 27.43 -10.70 10.82
C SER A 158 26.99 -9.52 11.70
N PHE A 159 25.79 -9.60 12.29
CA PHE A 159 25.32 -8.65 13.30
C PHE A 159 26.18 -8.72 14.57
N GLU A 160 26.39 -9.91 15.12
CA GLU A 160 27.22 -10.10 16.32
C GLU A 160 28.61 -9.52 16.10
N ARG A 161 29.30 -9.89 15.03
CA ARG A 161 30.63 -9.37 14.68
C ARG A 161 30.68 -7.85 14.61
N ARG A 162 29.66 -7.21 14.02
CA ARG A 162 29.62 -5.74 13.90
C ARG A 162 29.33 -5.06 15.25
N PHE A 163 28.46 -5.66 16.05
CA PHE A 163 28.04 -5.06 17.33
C PHE A 163 29.03 -5.34 18.48
N ASP A 164 29.84 -6.39 18.36
CA ASP A 164 30.89 -6.76 19.30
C ASP A 164 32.27 -6.20 18.91
N ASP A 165 32.32 -5.46 17.79
CA ASP A 165 33.53 -4.73 17.39
C ASP A 165 33.68 -3.45 18.22
N TYR A 166 34.48 -3.55 19.29
CA TYR A 166 34.77 -2.42 20.18
C TYR A 166 35.74 -1.39 19.59
N SER A 167 36.34 -1.65 18.42
CA SER A 167 37.23 -0.69 17.74
C SER A 167 36.50 0.50 17.12
N GLN A 168 35.18 0.39 16.96
CA GLN A 168 34.32 1.41 16.38
C GLN A 168 32.97 1.51 17.12
N PRO A 169 32.27 2.66 17.04
CA PRO A 169 30.98 2.83 17.68
C PRO A 169 29.95 1.86 17.09
N LYS A 170 28.95 1.47 17.91
CA LYS A 170 27.81 0.70 17.42
C LYS A 170 27.09 1.50 16.33
N PRO A 171 26.59 0.86 15.26
CA PRO A 171 25.91 1.53 14.19
C PRO A 171 24.60 2.17 14.66
N VAL A 172 24.32 3.37 14.21
CA VAL A 172 23.06 4.07 14.43
C VAL A 172 21.96 3.41 13.59
N LEU A 173 22.32 3.04 12.36
CA LEU A 173 21.46 2.45 11.36
C LEU A 173 21.93 1.04 10.98
N SER A 174 21.02 0.08 11.04
CA SER A 174 21.22 -1.26 10.48
C SER A 174 20.20 -1.52 9.38
N VAL A 175 20.64 -1.76 8.14
CA VAL A 175 19.79 -2.02 6.99
C VAL A 175 19.79 -3.50 6.65
N VAL A 176 18.64 -4.15 6.72
CA VAL A 176 18.44 -5.52 6.26
C VAL A 176 17.77 -5.49 4.90
N VAL A 177 18.47 -6.01 3.91
CA VAL A 177 18.11 -5.91 2.50
C VAL A 177 17.61 -7.25 1.98
N GLY A 178 16.60 -7.23 1.13
CA GLY A 178 16.11 -8.42 0.43
C GLY A 178 14.75 -8.20 -0.22
N PRO A 179 14.30 -9.12 -1.06
CA PRO A 179 12.97 -9.03 -1.67
C PRO A 179 11.86 -9.04 -0.59
N PRO A 180 10.65 -8.58 -0.93
CA PRO A 180 9.49 -8.74 -0.05
C PRO A 180 9.33 -10.20 0.38
N SER A 181 8.80 -10.41 1.58
CA SER A 181 8.49 -11.76 2.11
C SER A 181 9.69 -12.67 2.41
N ILE A 182 10.94 -12.20 2.28
CA ILE A 182 12.15 -12.98 2.58
C ILE A 182 12.46 -13.09 4.09
N GLY A 183 11.71 -12.43 4.96
CA GLY A 183 11.91 -12.47 6.41
C GLY A 183 12.83 -11.36 6.97
N ARG A 184 12.92 -10.19 6.32
CA ARG A 184 13.76 -9.05 6.77
C ARG A 184 13.43 -8.61 8.19
N ARG A 185 12.13 -8.39 8.51
CA ARG A 185 11.67 -7.98 9.85
C ARG A 185 11.96 -9.06 10.90
N THR A 186 11.72 -10.32 10.54
CA THR A 186 11.97 -11.47 11.42
C THR A 186 13.45 -11.60 11.75
N LEU A 187 14.36 -11.39 10.78
CA LEU A 187 15.80 -11.35 11.05
C LEU A 187 16.16 -10.22 12.00
N ILE A 188 15.66 -8.98 11.77
CA ILE A 188 15.90 -7.84 12.66
C ILE A 188 15.48 -8.18 14.09
N SER A 189 14.26 -8.69 14.27
CA SER A 189 13.74 -9.05 15.60
C SER A 189 14.61 -10.09 16.31
N ASN A 190 15.05 -11.10 15.58
CA ASN A 190 15.91 -12.16 16.15
C ASN A 190 17.33 -11.68 16.41
N ALA A 191 17.92 -10.87 15.54
CA ALA A 191 19.22 -10.26 15.76
C ALA A 191 19.22 -9.38 17.02
N LEU A 192 18.21 -8.56 17.20
CA LEU A 192 18.07 -7.67 18.36
C LEU A 192 17.93 -8.46 19.68
N ARG A 193 17.18 -9.57 19.66
CA ARG A 193 17.07 -10.47 20.84
C ARG A 193 18.42 -11.12 21.14
N LYS A 194 19.12 -11.62 20.13
CA LYS A 194 20.40 -12.31 20.29
C LYS A 194 21.51 -11.37 20.76
N LEU A 195 21.51 -10.13 20.32
CA LEU A 195 22.43 -9.08 20.77
C LEU A 195 22.10 -8.55 22.18
N ALA A 196 21.10 -9.10 22.86
CA ALA A 196 20.57 -8.61 24.13
C ALA A 196 20.23 -7.11 24.12
N LEU A 197 19.92 -6.57 22.93
CA LEU A 197 19.46 -5.21 22.75
C LEU A 197 17.97 -5.08 23.10
N ASN A 198 17.25 -6.20 23.16
CA ASN A 198 15.87 -6.29 23.59
C ASN A 198 15.60 -7.56 24.39
N GLY A 199 14.64 -7.50 25.31
CA GLY A 199 14.19 -8.67 26.05
C GLY A 199 13.43 -9.67 25.16
N PRO A 200 13.28 -10.94 25.60
CA PRO A 200 12.69 -12.01 24.81
C PRO A 200 11.22 -11.76 24.43
N ASP A 201 10.49 -11.04 25.26
CA ASP A 201 9.06 -10.75 25.07
C ASP A 201 8.75 -9.32 24.63
N LYS A 202 9.78 -8.51 24.36
CA LYS A 202 9.62 -7.12 23.94
C LYS A 202 9.40 -7.04 22.45
N ASP A 203 8.36 -6.31 22.04
CA ASP A 203 8.08 -5.96 20.64
C ASP A 203 8.70 -4.61 20.29
N PHE A 204 8.99 -4.41 19.02
CA PHE A 204 9.53 -3.16 18.50
C PHE A 204 8.44 -2.36 17.83
N PRO A 205 8.46 -1.01 17.96
CA PRO A 205 7.66 -0.18 17.10
C PRO A 205 8.06 -0.39 15.64
N VAL A 206 7.07 -0.65 14.79
CA VAL A 206 7.27 -0.84 13.35
C VAL A 206 6.63 0.32 12.63
N LEU A 207 7.45 1.09 11.91
CA LEU A 207 7.03 2.27 11.16
C LEU A 207 7.11 2.00 9.66
N PRO A 208 5.99 1.95 8.95
CA PRO A 208 6.01 1.84 7.50
C PRO A 208 6.26 3.21 6.87
N LEU A 209 7.09 3.22 5.83
CA LEU A 209 7.33 4.38 4.98
C LEU A 209 7.23 3.95 3.53
N ASP A 210 6.24 4.47 2.82
CA ASP A 210 6.06 4.21 1.40
C ASP A 210 7.14 4.91 0.56
N ARG A 211 7.22 4.56 -0.71
CA ARG A 211 8.20 5.11 -1.64
C ARG A 211 8.19 6.65 -1.72
N HIS A 212 7.04 7.27 -1.54
CA HIS A 212 6.85 8.71 -1.65
C HIS A 212 6.87 9.43 -0.30
N ALA A 213 7.18 8.69 0.77
CA ALA A 213 7.29 9.27 2.09
C ALA A 213 8.48 10.26 2.14
N SER A 214 8.29 11.31 2.91
CA SER A 214 9.28 12.39 3.12
C SER A 214 9.74 12.41 4.58
N ILE A 215 10.66 13.31 4.91
CA ILE A 215 11.12 13.53 6.29
C ILE A 215 9.94 13.88 7.22
N GLU A 216 8.94 14.58 6.71
CA GLU A 216 7.74 14.93 7.47
C GLU A 216 6.96 13.67 7.86
N ASP A 217 6.77 12.72 6.94
CA ASP A 217 6.12 11.45 7.26
C ASP A 217 6.89 10.70 8.35
N PHE A 218 8.23 10.69 8.27
CA PHE A 218 9.06 10.03 9.28
C PHE A 218 8.89 10.70 10.64
N ILE A 219 8.91 12.04 10.72
CA ILE A 219 8.64 12.79 11.95
C ILE A 219 7.26 12.43 12.50
N LEU A 220 6.23 12.41 11.65
CA LEU A 220 4.87 12.09 12.07
C LEU A 220 4.76 10.68 12.65
N ARG A 221 5.40 9.69 12.03
CA ARG A 221 5.45 8.33 12.56
C ARG A 221 6.17 8.24 13.90
N LEU A 222 7.24 9.03 14.09
CA LEU A 222 7.92 9.13 15.38
C LEU A 222 7.06 9.83 16.45
N LEU A 223 6.28 10.84 16.07
CA LEU A 223 5.31 11.49 16.97
C LEU A 223 4.20 10.53 17.43
N ASP A 224 3.76 9.62 16.56
CA ASP A 224 2.80 8.56 16.91
C ASP A 224 3.37 7.60 17.98
N LEU A 225 4.69 7.52 18.16
CA LEU A 225 5.30 6.80 19.27
C LEU A 225 5.12 7.48 20.62
N GLY A 226 4.66 8.74 20.63
CA GLY A 226 4.25 9.45 21.83
C GLY A 226 5.36 10.13 22.61
N ALA A 227 6.61 10.10 22.16
CA ALA A 227 7.76 10.66 22.87
C ALA A 227 7.83 12.21 22.83
N SER A 228 6.85 12.87 22.22
CA SER A 228 6.80 14.34 22.10
C SER A 228 5.46 14.91 22.54
N ASP A 229 5.48 16.04 23.24
CA ASP A 229 4.29 16.80 23.58
C ASP A 229 3.73 17.58 22.39
N ALA A 230 4.60 17.88 21.41
CA ALA A 230 4.21 18.64 20.24
C ALA A 230 3.23 17.85 19.38
N SER A 231 2.14 18.50 19.02
CA SER A 231 1.20 17.99 18.05
C SER A 231 1.70 18.24 16.62
N TYR A 232 1.13 17.54 15.67
CA TYR A 232 1.37 17.76 14.25
C TYR A 232 1.23 19.22 13.82
N ALA A 233 0.14 19.88 14.26
CA ALA A 233 -0.16 21.25 13.86
C ALA A 233 0.82 22.27 14.46
N GLU A 234 1.35 22.02 15.67
CA GLU A 234 2.30 22.91 16.35
C GLU A 234 3.68 22.91 15.70
N LEU A 235 4.09 21.80 15.11
CA LEU A 235 5.39 21.68 14.46
C LEU A 235 5.49 22.44 13.14
N ASN A 236 4.37 22.74 12.47
CA ASN A 236 4.31 23.44 11.18
C ASN A 236 5.35 22.92 10.16
N LEU A 237 5.45 21.59 10.01
CA LEU A 237 6.51 20.93 9.24
C LEU A 237 6.52 21.35 7.77
N ALA A 238 5.35 21.68 7.19
CA ALA A 238 5.24 22.04 5.79
C ALA A 238 6.04 23.30 5.39
N GLU A 239 6.32 24.19 6.34
CA GLU A 239 6.99 25.46 6.08
C GLU A 239 8.45 25.49 6.55
N ARG A 240 8.89 24.49 7.34
CA ARG A 240 10.27 24.43 7.86
C ARG A 240 11.25 23.98 6.79
N PRO A 241 12.50 24.51 6.82
CA PRO A 241 13.58 23.99 6.00
C PRO A 241 14.00 22.58 6.46
N ILE A 242 14.66 21.83 5.56
CA ILE A 242 15.05 20.44 5.81
C ILE A 242 15.96 20.31 7.04
N ASP A 243 16.89 21.23 7.23
CA ASP A 243 17.84 21.18 8.37
C ASP A 243 17.13 21.26 9.72
N GLU A 244 16.08 22.08 9.85
CA GLU A 244 15.27 22.14 11.05
C GLU A 244 14.49 20.85 11.29
N LYS A 245 13.98 20.23 10.21
CA LYS A 245 13.30 18.94 10.29
C LYS A 245 14.26 17.82 10.72
N VAL A 246 15.51 17.85 10.22
CA VAL A 246 16.57 16.94 10.68
C VAL A 246 16.82 17.12 12.17
N ALA A 247 16.94 18.36 12.64
CA ALA A 247 17.16 18.66 14.08
C ALA A 247 15.99 18.16 14.94
N ILE A 248 14.73 18.36 14.52
CA ILE A 248 13.54 17.83 15.19
C ILE A 248 13.63 16.30 15.27
N THR A 249 13.93 15.63 14.15
CA THR A 249 14.04 14.16 14.10
C THR A 249 15.11 13.63 15.04
N VAL A 250 16.29 14.27 15.05
CA VAL A 250 17.38 13.92 15.97
C VAL A 250 16.92 14.07 17.44
N GLY A 251 16.18 15.13 17.75
CA GLY A 251 15.61 15.33 19.08
C GLY A 251 14.70 14.20 19.51
N LEU A 252 13.74 13.80 18.66
CA LEU A 252 12.84 12.68 18.89
C LEU A 252 13.58 11.35 19.08
N LEU A 253 14.58 11.07 18.26
CA LEU A 253 15.41 9.86 18.38
C LEU A 253 16.25 9.85 19.67
N LYS A 254 16.71 11.01 20.15
CA LYS A 254 17.41 11.12 21.43
C LYS A 254 16.48 10.78 22.61
N ASP A 255 15.23 11.21 22.56
CA ASP A 255 14.25 10.90 23.59
C ASP A 255 13.93 9.39 23.62
N LEU A 256 13.78 8.75 22.48
CA LEU A 256 13.65 7.29 22.38
C LEU A 256 14.88 6.56 22.94
N ALA A 257 16.09 7.08 22.65
CA ALA A 257 17.33 6.50 23.16
C ALA A 257 17.45 6.47 24.67
N LYS A 258 16.89 7.46 25.40
CA LYS A 258 16.87 7.51 26.87
C LYS A 258 16.17 6.29 27.49
N LEU A 259 15.16 5.76 26.83
CA LEU A 259 14.42 4.56 27.25
C LEU A 259 14.87 3.29 26.55
N LYS A 260 16.01 3.34 25.84
CA LYS A 260 16.54 2.24 25.03
C LYS A 260 15.54 1.69 23.99
N GLU A 261 14.58 2.52 23.60
CA GLU A 261 13.65 2.17 22.53
C GLU A 261 14.37 2.12 21.18
N ARG A 262 14.03 1.15 20.35
CA ARG A 262 14.55 0.97 19.01
C ARG A 262 13.41 0.89 18.03
N VAL A 263 13.63 1.40 16.84
CA VAL A 263 12.59 1.53 15.83
C VAL A 263 12.94 0.66 14.64
N VAL A 264 11.98 -0.15 14.20
CA VAL A 264 12.04 -0.89 12.95
C VAL A 264 11.28 -0.12 11.89
N VAL A 265 11.94 0.22 10.79
CA VAL A 265 11.31 0.94 9.67
C VAL A 265 11.17 -0.02 8.49
N LEU A 266 9.95 -0.11 7.96
CA LEU A 266 9.67 -0.80 6.70
C LEU A 266 9.82 0.21 5.58
N ASP A 267 10.94 0.14 4.85
CA ASP A 267 11.28 1.07 3.77
C ASP A 267 10.90 0.48 2.41
N GLU A 268 10.01 1.16 1.71
CA GLU A 268 9.61 0.82 0.34
C GLU A 268 10.40 1.59 -0.73
N GLY A 269 11.45 2.29 -0.33
CA GLY A 269 12.36 2.99 -1.24
C GLY A 269 12.44 4.50 -1.05
N CYS A 270 11.97 5.04 0.10
CA CYS A 270 12.16 6.45 0.45
C CYS A 270 13.46 6.69 1.22
N LEU A 271 13.89 5.75 2.07
CA LEU A 271 15.15 5.86 2.84
C LEU A 271 16.33 5.37 2.03
N VAL A 272 16.19 4.21 1.38
CA VAL A 272 17.16 3.66 0.43
C VAL A 272 16.49 3.62 -0.94
N THR A 273 16.87 4.53 -1.82
CA THR A 273 16.23 4.68 -3.13
C THR A 273 16.55 3.52 -4.07
N TYR A 274 15.80 3.38 -5.16
CA TYR A 274 16.10 2.40 -6.22
C TYR A 274 17.47 2.62 -6.87
N GLU A 275 18.02 3.85 -6.81
CA GLU A 275 19.39 4.19 -7.21
C GLU A 275 20.45 3.70 -6.21
N ARG A 276 20.03 3.04 -5.13
CA ARG A 276 20.90 2.56 -4.04
C ARG A 276 21.62 3.68 -3.26
N LYS A 277 20.98 4.85 -3.16
CA LYS A 277 21.44 5.97 -2.35
C LYS A 277 20.59 6.08 -1.10
N LEU A 278 21.19 6.52 0.00
CA LEU A 278 20.42 7.00 1.15
C LEU A 278 19.80 8.35 0.78
N ALA A 279 18.56 8.59 1.21
CA ALA A 279 17.96 9.92 1.07
C ALA A 279 18.83 10.96 1.82
N PRO A 280 19.13 12.13 1.23
CA PRO A 280 20.05 13.10 1.83
C PRO A 280 19.67 13.52 3.25
N TRP A 281 18.38 13.73 3.51
CA TRP A 281 17.88 14.06 4.84
C TRP A 281 18.06 12.92 5.84
N PHE A 282 17.94 11.66 5.40
CA PHE A 282 18.11 10.49 6.25
C PHE A 282 19.60 10.25 6.55
N GLU A 283 20.48 10.46 5.56
CA GLU A 283 21.95 10.43 5.77
C GLU A 283 22.38 11.48 6.79
N ALA A 284 21.82 12.70 6.71
CA ALA A 284 22.08 13.76 7.68
C ALA A 284 21.67 13.38 9.11
N ILE A 285 20.52 12.70 9.26
CA ILE A 285 20.04 12.20 10.57
C ILE A 285 20.98 11.15 11.13
N VAL A 286 21.29 10.10 10.36
CA VAL A 286 22.09 8.96 10.87
C VAL A 286 23.55 9.32 11.14
N SER A 287 24.06 10.35 10.47
CA SER A 287 25.41 10.87 10.64
C SER A 287 25.54 11.93 11.75
N HIS A 288 24.40 12.31 12.38
CA HIS A 288 24.42 13.35 13.40
C HIS A 288 25.22 12.92 14.64
N ALA A 289 26.11 13.80 15.12
CA ALA A 289 27.07 13.50 16.22
C ALA A 289 26.37 12.98 17.50
N ASP A 290 25.20 13.49 17.83
CA ASP A 290 24.43 13.14 19.01
C ASP A 290 23.89 11.68 18.98
N LEU A 291 23.83 11.06 17.83
CA LEU A 291 23.33 9.69 17.65
C LEU A 291 24.44 8.65 17.56
N VAL A 292 25.68 9.05 17.29
CA VAL A 292 26.80 8.13 17.13
C VAL A 292 26.90 7.15 18.30
N GLY A 293 27.03 5.86 18.02
CA GLY A 293 27.13 4.79 19.02
C GLY A 293 25.79 4.36 19.62
N LYS A 294 24.67 4.96 19.23
CA LYS A 294 23.33 4.58 19.68
C LYS A 294 22.63 3.74 18.60
N PRO A 295 22.46 2.43 18.77
CA PRO A 295 21.77 1.57 17.81
C PRO A 295 20.25 1.81 17.91
N LEU A 296 19.72 2.68 17.07
CA LEU A 296 18.35 3.15 17.17
C LEU A 296 17.46 2.69 16.01
N LEU A 297 17.99 2.71 14.78
CA LEU A 297 17.21 2.52 13.57
C LEU A 297 17.57 1.19 12.89
N PHE A 298 16.55 0.36 12.68
CA PHE A 298 16.66 -0.91 11.97
C PHE A 298 15.72 -0.87 10.77
N VAL A 299 16.27 -0.87 9.56
CA VAL A 299 15.52 -0.67 8.32
C VAL A 299 15.42 -1.97 7.55
N ALA A 300 14.20 -2.41 7.28
CA ALA A 300 13.91 -3.49 6.35
C ALA A 300 13.69 -2.88 4.96
N SER A 301 14.71 -2.88 4.09
CA SER A 301 14.64 -2.26 2.77
C SER A 301 14.66 -3.30 1.65
N ARG A 302 14.00 -2.95 0.54
CA ARG A 302 14.10 -3.71 -0.71
C ARG A 302 15.44 -3.49 -1.42
N TRP A 303 16.01 -2.30 -1.26
CA TRP A 303 17.20 -1.87 -1.98
C TRP A 303 18.42 -1.85 -1.07
N ALA A 304 19.56 -2.33 -1.58
CA ALA A 304 20.82 -2.26 -0.88
C ALA A 304 21.46 -0.88 -1.08
N PRO A 305 21.92 -0.21 -0.03
CA PRO A 305 22.74 0.98 -0.19
C PRO A 305 24.01 0.67 -1.00
N ASN A 306 24.48 1.64 -1.77
CA ASN A 306 25.73 1.49 -2.54
C ASN A 306 26.89 1.12 -1.59
N PRO A 307 27.69 0.08 -1.92
CA PRO A 307 28.80 -0.34 -1.07
C PRO A 307 29.82 0.76 -0.74
N ASN A 308 30.05 1.71 -1.65
CA ASN A 308 30.94 2.85 -1.40
C ASN A 308 30.37 3.82 -0.37
N SER A 309 29.06 4.11 -0.44
CA SER A 309 28.37 4.92 0.58
C SER A 309 28.41 4.23 1.95
N VAL A 310 28.17 2.91 2.00
CA VAL A 310 28.26 2.14 3.24
C VAL A 310 29.67 2.17 3.82
N ARG A 311 30.73 2.11 2.99
CA ARG A 311 32.11 2.22 3.47
C ARG A 311 32.42 3.60 4.05
N GLN A 312 31.97 4.67 3.39
CA GLN A 312 32.13 6.04 3.89
C GLN A 312 31.41 6.26 5.23
N LEU A 313 30.23 5.62 5.38
CA LEU A 313 29.38 5.71 6.57
C LEU A 313 29.54 4.51 7.53
N SER A 314 30.59 3.70 7.39
CA SER A 314 30.79 2.44 8.14
C SER A 314 30.74 2.56 9.67
N ARG A 315 31.07 3.76 10.19
CA ARG A 315 30.96 4.04 11.63
C ARG A 315 29.53 4.08 12.15
N VAL A 316 28.57 4.47 11.29
CA VAL A 316 27.16 4.72 11.66
C VAL A 316 26.17 3.83 10.92
N VAL A 317 26.54 3.21 9.80
CA VAL A 317 25.68 2.35 8.98
C VAL A 317 26.24 0.94 8.89
N PHE A 318 25.39 -0.05 9.13
CA PHE A 318 25.62 -1.46 8.86
C PHE A 318 24.61 -1.97 7.86
N SER A 319 24.98 -2.83 6.94
CA SER A 319 24.09 -3.42 5.94
C SER A 319 24.28 -4.93 5.87
N CYS A 320 23.17 -5.66 5.88
CA CYS A 320 23.10 -7.11 5.79
C CYS A 320 22.11 -7.53 4.70
N THR A 321 22.52 -8.38 3.77
CA THR A 321 21.66 -8.86 2.68
C THR A 321 21.13 -10.26 2.97
N LEU A 322 19.81 -10.45 2.77
CA LEU A 322 19.12 -11.73 2.87
C LEU A 322 18.92 -12.33 1.47
N GLY A 323 19.37 -13.57 1.31
CA GLY A 323 19.00 -14.44 0.20
C GLY A 323 17.86 -15.39 0.56
N GLU A 324 17.56 -16.32 -0.31
CA GLU A 324 16.61 -17.42 -0.07
C GLU A 324 17.09 -18.33 1.05
N LEU A 325 16.17 -19.06 1.69
CA LEU A 325 16.50 -20.12 2.64
C LEU A 325 17.16 -21.28 1.88
N ASP A 326 18.24 -21.81 2.45
CA ASP A 326 18.83 -23.02 1.89
C ASP A 326 17.90 -24.25 2.09
N PRO A 327 18.11 -25.35 1.35
CA PRO A 327 17.23 -26.53 1.44
C PRO A 327 17.09 -27.08 2.89
N SER A 328 18.13 -27.01 3.69
CA SER A 328 18.10 -27.51 5.08
C SER A 328 17.33 -26.56 5.99
N GLU A 329 17.44 -25.26 5.74
CA GLU A 329 16.70 -24.23 6.48
C GLU A 329 15.19 -24.28 6.16
N ARG A 330 14.81 -24.48 4.88
CA ARG A 330 13.42 -24.65 4.47
C ARG A 330 12.75 -25.84 5.16
N ARG A 331 13.41 -27.00 5.13
CA ARG A 331 12.93 -28.22 5.79
C ARG A 331 12.74 -28.03 7.29
N ARG A 332 13.69 -27.36 7.95
CA ARG A 332 13.58 -27.08 9.39
C ARG A 332 12.42 -26.10 9.70
N LEU A 333 12.23 -25.08 8.86
CA LEU A 333 11.09 -24.17 9.02
C LEU A 333 9.77 -24.90 8.80
N PHE A 334 9.68 -25.74 7.77
CA PHE A 334 8.50 -26.54 7.47
C PHE A 334 8.19 -27.49 8.65
N ALA A 335 9.16 -28.23 9.13
CA ALA A 335 8.99 -29.10 10.30
C ALA A 335 8.52 -28.34 11.55
N ARG A 336 9.10 -27.16 11.81
CA ARG A 336 8.72 -26.32 12.95
C ARG A 336 7.28 -25.81 12.86
N LEU A 337 6.83 -25.39 11.68
CA LEU A 337 5.46 -24.93 11.48
C LEU A 337 4.45 -26.08 11.58
N LEU A 338 4.77 -27.28 11.05
CA LEU A 338 3.95 -28.48 11.24
C LEU A 338 3.81 -28.83 12.72
N GLU A 339 4.88 -28.71 13.50
CA GLU A 339 4.85 -28.93 14.96
C GLU A 339 3.91 -27.91 15.66
N ILE A 340 3.99 -26.63 15.31
CA ILE A 340 3.13 -25.59 15.87
C ILE A 340 1.66 -25.85 15.53
N GLU A 341 1.37 -26.32 14.30
CA GLU A 341 0.01 -26.63 13.86
C GLU A 341 -0.47 -28.02 14.25
N GLU A 342 0.40 -28.83 14.91
CA GLU A 342 0.10 -30.20 15.34
C GLU A 342 -0.24 -31.14 14.16
N ILE A 343 0.36 -30.86 12.97
CA ILE A 343 0.17 -31.66 11.76
C ILE A 343 1.24 -32.74 11.71
N VAL A 344 0.82 -34.00 11.60
CA VAL A 344 1.72 -35.17 11.49
C VAL A 344 1.72 -35.66 10.05
N LEU A 345 2.87 -35.64 9.41
CA LEU A 345 3.09 -36.18 8.06
C LEU A 345 3.90 -37.49 8.11
N SER A 346 3.67 -38.37 7.13
CA SER A 346 4.60 -39.46 6.85
C SER A 346 5.93 -38.90 6.35
N THR A 347 7.02 -39.68 6.44
CA THR A 347 8.32 -39.25 5.89
C THR A 347 8.22 -38.99 4.38
N GLU A 348 7.46 -39.78 3.65
CA GLU A 348 7.27 -39.66 2.21
C GLU A 348 6.49 -38.37 1.86
N ASP A 349 5.40 -38.08 2.55
CA ASP A 349 4.62 -36.84 2.35
C ASP A 349 5.47 -35.61 2.70
N PHE A 350 6.20 -35.67 3.83
CA PHE A 350 7.11 -34.58 4.22
C PHE A 350 8.12 -34.25 3.13
N GLU A 351 8.78 -35.27 2.56
CA GLU A 351 9.75 -35.08 1.48
C GLU A 351 9.10 -34.53 0.21
N THR A 352 7.89 -35.00 -0.09
CA THR A 352 7.13 -34.52 -1.25
C THR A 352 6.85 -33.02 -1.15
N PHE A 353 6.29 -32.56 -0.02
CA PHE A 353 6.03 -31.12 0.18
C PHE A 353 7.32 -30.31 0.28
N ALA A 354 8.34 -30.78 0.98
CA ALA A 354 9.61 -30.08 1.11
C ALA A 354 10.32 -29.87 -0.22
N ALA A 355 10.12 -30.74 -1.19
CA ALA A 355 10.67 -30.62 -2.55
C ALA A 355 9.97 -29.51 -3.39
N LEU A 356 8.74 -29.15 -3.06
CA LEU A 356 7.99 -28.09 -3.77
C LEU A 356 8.41 -26.68 -3.36
N LEU A 357 9.08 -26.53 -2.20
CA LEU A 357 9.43 -25.23 -1.63
C LEU A 357 10.66 -24.61 -2.30
N ASN A 358 10.60 -23.34 -2.71
CA ASN A 358 11.66 -22.66 -3.44
C ASN A 358 12.61 -21.79 -2.61
N GLY A 359 12.30 -21.48 -1.35
CA GLY A 359 13.22 -20.79 -0.44
C GLY A 359 12.70 -19.51 0.18
N PHE A 360 11.49 -19.13 -0.12
CA PHE A 360 10.80 -18.04 0.56
C PHE A 360 10.07 -18.55 1.80
N PRO A 361 10.24 -17.92 2.98
CA PRO A 361 9.50 -18.31 4.18
C PRO A 361 8.00 -18.39 3.98
N ASP A 362 7.42 -17.44 3.25
CA ASP A 362 5.97 -17.37 3.02
C ASP A 362 5.41 -18.58 2.27
N GLU A 363 6.19 -19.21 1.38
CA GLU A 363 5.78 -20.47 0.73
C GLU A 363 5.62 -21.58 1.74
N VAL A 364 6.51 -21.60 2.74
CA VAL A 364 6.46 -22.61 3.80
C VAL A 364 5.22 -22.43 4.66
N PHE A 365 4.88 -21.17 5.00
CA PHE A 365 3.65 -20.85 5.71
C PHE A 365 2.43 -21.27 4.88
N PHE A 366 2.38 -20.90 3.61
CA PHE A 366 1.27 -21.26 2.71
C PHE A 366 1.10 -22.78 2.58
N ALA A 367 2.19 -23.54 2.44
CA ALA A 367 2.13 -25.00 2.36
C ALA A 367 1.54 -25.63 3.62
N VAL A 368 1.90 -25.11 4.83
CA VAL A 368 1.33 -25.57 6.09
C VAL A 368 -0.13 -25.17 6.22
N ASP A 369 -0.53 -23.96 5.79
CA ASP A 369 -1.92 -23.51 5.79
C ASP A 369 -2.78 -24.36 4.85
N LEU A 370 -2.25 -24.73 3.69
CA LEU A 370 -2.91 -25.62 2.74
C LEU A 370 -3.14 -27.01 3.36
N LEU A 371 -2.12 -27.55 4.05
CA LEU A 371 -2.21 -28.82 4.78
C LEU A 371 -3.21 -28.76 5.94
N ALA A 372 -3.23 -27.69 6.70
CA ALA A 372 -4.17 -27.49 7.80
C ALA A 372 -5.63 -27.44 7.31
N ARG A 373 -5.88 -26.81 6.16
CA ARG A 373 -7.19 -26.60 5.60
C ARG A 373 -7.74 -27.80 4.84
N LEU A 374 -6.92 -28.46 4.01
CA LEU A 374 -7.36 -29.51 3.09
C LEU A 374 -6.97 -30.93 3.52
N GLY A 375 -6.12 -31.05 4.54
CA GLY A 375 -5.48 -32.31 4.90
C GLY A 375 -4.44 -32.77 3.87
N VAL A 376 -3.72 -33.85 4.15
CA VAL A 376 -2.59 -34.31 3.32
C VAL A 376 -3.01 -34.62 1.87
N ARG A 377 -4.11 -35.38 1.68
CA ARG A 377 -4.57 -35.76 0.34
C ARG A 377 -5.02 -34.55 -0.48
N GLY A 378 -5.85 -33.68 0.12
CA GLY A 378 -6.30 -32.48 -0.55
C GLY A 378 -5.14 -31.53 -0.91
N ALA A 379 -4.15 -31.41 -0.03
CA ALA A 379 -2.98 -30.58 -0.30
C ALA A 379 -2.08 -31.15 -1.42
N ILE A 380 -2.00 -32.47 -1.58
CA ILE A 380 -1.31 -33.09 -2.71
C ILE A 380 -2.01 -32.78 -4.03
N ASP A 381 -3.35 -32.87 -4.07
CA ASP A 381 -4.14 -32.57 -5.26
C ASP A 381 -4.00 -31.08 -5.68
N HIS A 382 -3.69 -30.20 -4.73
CA HIS A 382 -3.48 -28.77 -4.94
C HIS A 382 -2.00 -28.36 -4.86
N SER A 383 -1.07 -29.29 -4.99
CA SER A 383 0.38 -29.03 -4.86
C SER A 383 0.91 -28.00 -5.88
N ASN A 384 0.26 -27.87 -7.03
CA ASN A 384 0.58 -26.84 -8.01
C ASN A 384 0.43 -25.42 -7.44
N GLU A 385 -0.50 -25.19 -6.50
CA GLU A 385 -0.67 -23.89 -5.86
C GLU A 385 0.58 -23.49 -5.05
N ILE A 386 1.30 -24.44 -4.47
CA ILE A 386 2.56 -24.16 -3.76
C ILE A 386 3.64 -23.71 -4.76
N VAL A 387 3.74 -24.38 -5.93
CA VAL A 387 4.74 -24.05 -6.96
C VAL A 387 4.45 -22.68 -7.59
N GLU A 388 3.18 -22.35 -7.82
CA GLU A 388 2.73 -21.10 -8.43
C GLU A 388 2.63 -19.94 -7.44
N PHE A 389 2.73 -20.23 -6.12
CA PHE A 389 2.50 -19.26 -5.05
C PHE A 389 3.26 -17.94 -5.23
N ASN A 390 4.53 -17.98 -5.61
CA ASN A 390 5.33 -16.75 -5.79
C ASN A 390 4.85 -15.87 -6.95
N GLY A 391 4.27 -16.46 -8.00
CA GLY A 391 3.70 -15.72 -9.13
C GLY A 391 2.31 -15.13 -8.85
N GLU A 392 1.50 -15.85 -8.08
CA GLU A 392 0.08 -15.55 -7.85
C GLU A 392 -0.30 -15.32 -6.38
N LYS A 393 0.69 -15.16 -5.52
CA LYS A 393 0.56 -15.05 -4.06
C LYS A 393 -0.65 -14.24 -3.61
N ALA A 394 -0.82 -13.04 -4.14
CA ALA A 394 -1.88 -12.13 -3.70
C ALA A 394 -3.28 -12.66 -4.06
N SER A 395 -3.42 -13.26 -5.24
CA SER A 395 -4.68 -13.88 -5.66
C SER A 395 -5.02 -15.07 -4.77
N MET A 396 -4.03 -15.90 -4.47
CA MET A 396 -4.22 -17.09 -3.61
C MET A 396 -4.56 -16.72 -2.16
N LEU A 397 -3.89 -15.72 -1.58
CA LEU A 397 -4.19 -15.21 -0.23
C LEU A 397 -5.60 -14.61 -0.13
N LEU A 398 -6.12 -14.05 -1.21
CA LEU A 398 -7.47 -13.46 -1.25
C LEU A 398 -8.57 -14.48 -1.55
N ARG A 399 -8.24 -15.65 -2.10
CA ARG A 399 -9.22 -16.67 -2.50
C ARG A 399 -10.18 -17.10 -1.38
N PRO A 400 -9.77 -17.33 -0.12
CA PRO A 400 -10.68 -17.70 0.97
C PRO A 400 -11.75 -16.64 1.26
N PHE A 401 -11.49 -15.39 0.90
CA PHE A 401 -12.35 -14.25 1.23
C PHE A 401 -13.22 -13.76 0.07
N GLN A 402 -13.09 -14.37 -1.11
CA GLN A 402 -13.74 -13.88 -2.34
C GLN A 402 -15.27 -13.78 -2.24
N ASP A 403 -15.90 -14.63 -1.45
CA ASP A 403 -17.36 -14.67 -1.27
C ASP A 403 -17.81 -13.93 0.01
N ASN A 404 -16.87 -13.33 0.75
CA ASN A 404 -17.16 -12.56 1.96
C ASN A 404 -17.04 -11.05 1.71
N GLU A 405 -18.14 -10.40 1.33
CA GLU A 405 -18.18 -8.99 0.98
C GLU A 405 -17.77 -8.08 2.15
N ALA A 406 -18.04 -8.48 3.41
CA ALA A 406 -17.62 -7.71 4.59
C ALA A 406 -16.10 -7.66 4.69
N VAL A 407 -15.41 -8.78 4.47
CA VAL A 407 -13.93 -8.85 4.47
C VAL A 407 -13.36 -8.07 3.29
N LEU A 408 -13.94 -8.24 2.09
CA LEU A 408 -13.51 -7.51 0.90
C LEU A 408 -13.62 -5.99 1.07
N ASN A 409 -14.62 -5.50 1.78
CA ASN A 409 -14.80 -4.09 2.06
C ASN A 409 -13.69 -3.53 2.97
N VAL A 410 -13.26 -4.29 3.96
CA VAL A 410 -12.10 -3.94 4.80
C VAL A 410 -10.83 -3.88 3.93
N ILE A 411 -10.59 -4.88 3.08
CA ILE A 411 -9.44 -4.92 2.17
C ILE A 411 -9.44 -3.74 1.20
N ARG A 412 -10.60 -3.42 0.59
CA ARG A 412 -10.74 -2.25 -0.31
C ARG A 412 -10.40 -0.94 0.39
N LEU A 413 -10.86 -0.77 1.63
CA LEU A 413 -10.55 0.44 2.41
C LEU A 413 -9.05 0.50 2.76
N LEU A 414 -8.47 -0.59 3.24
CA LEU A 414 -7.05 -0.66 3.57
C LEU A 414 -6.14 -0.35 2.38
N ALA A 415 -6.58 -0.64 1.16
CA ALA A 415 -5.81 -0.30 -0.04
C ALA A 415 -5.79 1.20 -0.38
N GLN A 416 -6.68 2.02 0.21
CA GLN A 416 -6.75 3.47 -0.03
C GLN A 416 -5.62 4.26 0.66
N SER A 417 -4.98 3.68 1.66
CA SER A 417 -3.83 4.28 2.36
C SER A 417 -2.75 3.22 2.58
N GLU A 418 -1.60 3.64 3.06
CA GLU A 418 -0.54 2.71 3.45
C GLU A 418 -0.91 1.95 4.72
N VAL A 419 -1.56 2.64 5.63
CA VAL A 419 -1.92 2.13 6.94
C VAL A 419 -3.14 2.88 7.46
N PHE A 420 -3.96 2.22 8.28
CA PHE A 420 -5.06 2.81 9.03
C PHE A 420 -4.93 2.45 10.51
N SER A 421 -5.29 3.39 11.40
CA SER A 421 -5.46 3.04 12.80
C SER A 421 -6.72 2.17 12.98
N VAL A 422 -6.63 1.17 13.86
CA VAL A 422 -7.78 0.31 14.20
C VAL A 422 -8.94 1.16 14.73
N ASP A 423 -8.62 2.21 15.46
CA ASP A 423 -9.60 3.16 16.00
C ASP A 423 -10.42 3.87 14.90
N PHE A 424 -9.77 4.30 13.81
CA PHE A 424 -10.48 4.89 12.68
C PHE A 424 -11.34 3.86 11.94
N LEU A 425 -10.87 2.63 11.81
CA LEU A 425 -11.65 1.54 11.19
C LEU A 425 -12.92 1.22 12.00
N CYS A 426 -12.85 1.26 13.34
CA CYS A 426 -14.02 1.08 14.24
C CYS A 426 -15.10 2.17 14.08
N GLN A 427 -14.77 3.33 13.51
CA GLN A 427 -15.77 4.37 13.20
C GLN A 427 -16.55 4.11 11.91
N ILE A 428 -16.00 3.26 11.03
CA ILE A 428 -16.59 2.91 9.74
C ILE A 428 -17.29 1.56 9.81
N PHE A 429 -16.70 0.60 10.50
CA PHE A 429 -17.20 -0.76 10.67
C PHE A 429 -17.64 -1.01 12.12
N LYS A 430 -18.60 -1.92 12.31
CA LYS A 430 -18.98 -2.38 13.65
C LYS A 430 -17.81 -3.11 14.31
N GLU A 431 -17.41 -2.68 15.50
CA GLU A 431 -16.21 -3.18 16.19
C GLU A 431 -16.20 -4.69 16.36
N GLU A 432 -17.31 -5.31 16.80
CA GLU A 432 -17.41 -6.76 16.99
C GLU A 432 -17.12 -7.57 15.71
N GLN A 433 -17.59 -7.08 14.56
CA GLN A 433 -17.34 -7.73 13.27
C GLN A 433 -15.92 -7.47 12.79
N LEU A 434 -15.43 -6.23 12.94
CA LEU A 434 -14.10 -5.83 12.53
C LEU A 434 -13.01 -6.62 13.25
N VAL A 435 -13.16 -6.84 14.56
CA VAL A 435 -12.22 -7.63 15.38
C VAL A 435 -12.04 -9.04 14.81
N ASN A 436 -13.12 -9.72 14.45
CA ASN A 436 -13.06 -11.05 13.86
C ASN A 436 -12.40 -11.00 12.48
N ILE A 437 -12.81 -10.04 11.64
CA ILE A 437 -12.21 -9.85 10.29
C ILE A 437 -10.71 -9.59 10.39
N ILE A 438 -10.26 -8.74 11.32
CA ILE A 438 -8.82 -8.49 11.53
C ILE A 438 -8.11 -9.77 11.94
N GLY A 439 -8.69 -10.54 12.87
CA GLY A 439 -8.16 -11.84 13.29
C GLY A 439 -7.95 -12.77 12.11
N ASP A 440 -8.96 -12.92 11.25
CA ASP A 440 -8.88 -13.76 10.05
C ASP A 440 -7.84 -13.25 9.04
N LEU A 441 -7.83 -11.94 8.75
CA LEU A 441 -6.89 -11.35 7.79
C LEU A 441 -5.42 -11.43 8.26
N VAL A 442 -5.19 -11.33 9.56
CA VAL A 442 -3.83 -11.47 10.13
C VAL A 442 -3.40 -12.93 10.14
N SER A 443 -4.30 -13.86 10.50
CA SER A 443 -4.01 -15.30 10.51
C SER A 443 -3.69 -15.84 9.13
N GLU A 444 -4.37 -15.34 8.09
CA GLU A 444 -4.15 -15.73 6.69
C GLU A 444 -3.07 -14.87 5.99
N HIS A 445 -2.27 -14.13 6.74
CA HIS A 445 -1.18 -13.30 6.21
C HIS A 445 -1.58 -12.27 5.13
N VAL A 446 -2.83 -11.84 5.13
CA VAL A 446 -3.34 -10.77 4.24
C VAL A 446 -3.02 -9.39 4.80
N CYS A 447 -3.08 -9.25 6.13
CA CYS A 447 -2.80 -8.03 6.87
C CYS A 447 -1.75 -8.25 7.95
N GLU A 448 -1.14 -7.16 8.40
CA GLU A 448 -0.28 -7.15 9.57
C GLU A 448 -0.62 -5.96 10.50
N LEU A 449 -0.53 -6.22 11.80
CA LEU A 449 -0.62 -5.19 12.83
C LEU A 449 0.77 -4.59 13.07
N ILE A 450 0.85 -3.28 13.07
CA ILE A 450 2.10 -2.52 13.21
C ILE A 450 1.92 -1.35 14.18
N GLY A 451 2.95 -0.59 14.41
CA GLY A 451 2.99 0.49 15.39
C GLY A 451 3.72 0.06 16.66
N ALA A 452 3.48 0.74 17.76
CA ALA A 452 4.12 0.43 19.04
C ALA A 452 3.42 -0.74 19.76
N GLU A 453 2.09 -0.80 19.67
CA GLU A 453 1.25 -1.80 20.34
C GLU A 453 0.26 -2.50 19.37
N GLY A 454 0.56 -2.48 18.05
CA GLY A 454 -0.32 -3.05 17.03
C GLY A 454 -1.58 -2.21 16.80
N GLU A 455 -1.49 -0.91 17.03
CA GLU A 455 -2.60 0.03 16.89
C GLU A 455 -2.93 0.40 15.44
N PHE A 456 -2.11 -0.04 14.50
CA PHE A 456 -2.30 0.19 13.07
C PHE A 456 -2.41 -1.12 12.30
N LEU A 457 -3.25 -1.14 11.28
CA LEU A 457 -3.46 -2.25 10.37
C LEU A 457 -3.02 -1.85 8.95
N ARG A 458 -2.28 -2.74 8.28
CA ARG A 458 -1.91 -2.58 6.86
C ARG A 458 -2.07 -3.88 6.09
N LEU A 459 -2.28 -3.77 4.79
CA LEU A 459 -2.17 -4.91 3.89
C LEU A 459 -0.69 -5.28 3.71
N VAL A 460 -0.39 -6.57 3.61
CA VAL A 460 0.94 -7.01 3.17
C VAL A 460 1.23 -6.52 1.75
N ASP A 461 2.48 -6.25 1.42
CA ASP A 461 2.88 -5.57 0.18
C ASP A 461 2.31 -6.23 -1.08
N SER A 462 2.37 -7.56 -1.18
CA SER A 462 1.87 -8.29 -2.33
C SER A 462 0.37 -8.12 -2.55
N VAL A 463 -0.43 -8.17 -1.48
CA VAL A 463 -1.88 -7.98 -1.53
C VAL A 463 -2.22 -6.53 -1.84
N ARG A 464 -1.56 -5.58 -1.21
CA ARG A 464 -1.76 -4.15 -1.47
C ARG A 464 -1.48 -3.81 -2.93
N ASP A 465 -0.38 -4.33 -3.49
CA ASP A 465 -0.02 -4.12 -4.88
C ASP A 465 -1.00 -4.77 -5.86
N TYR A 466 -1.52 -5.94 -5.51
CA TYR A 466 -2.56 -6.62 -6.29
C TYR A 466 -3.86 -5.81 -6.30
N VAL A 467 -4.36 -5.40 -5.14
CA VAL A 467 -5.59 -4.61 -5.00
C VAL A 467 -5.49 -3.28 -5.76
N LYS A 468 -4.35 -2.57 -5.63
CA LYS A 468 -4.11 -1.31 -6.36
C LYS A 468 -3.99 -1.50 -7.87
N ARG A 469 -3.30 -2.54 -8.33
CA ARG A 469 -3.14 -2.82 -9.77
C ARG A 469 -4.46 -3.17 -10.43
N ASN A 470 -5.30 -3.91 -9.73
CA ASN A 470 -6.59 -4.34 -10.24
C ASN A 470 -7.73 -3.35 -9.99
N ASP A 471 -7.42 -2.17 -9.40
CA ASP A 471 -8.36 -1.07 -9.17
C ASP A 471 -9.64 -1.55 -8.44
N LEU A 472 -9.46 -2.34 -7.36
CA LEU A 472 -10.57 -2.77 -6.52
C LEU A 472 -11.05 -1.55 -5.71
N SER A 473 -11.97 -0.80 -6.29
CA SER A 473 -12.49 0.45 -5.74
C SER A 473 -13.50 0.21 -4.61
N LEU A 474 -13.69 1.25 -3.78
CA LEU A 474 -14.72 1.25 -2.75
C LEU A 474 -16.10 1.17 -3.40
N ILE A 475 -16.97 0.28 -2.89
CA ILE A 475 -18.37 0.24 -3.27
C ILE A 475 -19.09 1.55 -2.85
N PRO A 476 -20.17 1.96 -3.52
CA PRO A 476 -20.81 3.25 -3.25
C PRO A 476 -21.20 3.46 -1.79
N GLU A 477 -21.74 2.45 -1.12
CA GLU A 477 -22.19 2.48 0.27
C GLU A 477 -21.00 2.70 1.22
N LEU A 478 -19.90 1.96 1.04
CA LEU A 478 -18.69 2.11 1.83
C LEU A 478 -18.03 3.48 1.59
N ARG A 479 -18.03 3.92 0.34
CA ARG A 479 -17.52 5.26 -0.02
C ARG A 479 -18.30 6.37 0.70
N ALA A 480 -19.63 6.24 0.76
CA ALA A 480 -20.49 7.19 1.48
C ALA A 480 -20.18 7.18 2.99
N ALA A 481 -20.02 6.00 3.61
CA ALA A 481 -19.66 5.88 5.02
C ALA A 481 -18.29 6.50 5.33
N VAL A 482 -17.29 6.22 4.48
CA VAL A 482 -15.94 6.81 4.60
C VAL A 482 -16.00 8.33 4.45
N ASN A 483 -16.69 8.87 3.44
CA ASN A 483 -16.84 10.31 3.25
C ASN A 483 -17.51 10.98 4.45
N SER A 484 -18.57 10.36 4.99
CA SER A 484 -19.25 10.90 6.19
C SER A 484 -18.36 10.88 7.44
N ALA A 485 -17.48 9.88 7.59
CA ALA A 485 -16.48 9.85 8.66
C ALA A 485 -15.43 10.96 8.47
N VAL A 486 -14.93 11.13 7.24
CA VAL A 486 -13.96 12.18 6.87
C VAL A 486 -14.54 13.57 7.09
N GLU A 487 -15.76 13.84 6.63
CA GLU A 487 -16.44 15.14 6.79
C GLU A 487 -16.63 15.48 8.27
N ARG A 488 -17.07 14.53 9.09
CA ARG A 488 -17.19 14.71 10.54
C ARG A 488 -15.86 15.10 11.17
N ASP A 489 -14.80 14.40 10.82
CA ASP A 489 -13.46 14.66 11.37
C ASP A 489 -12.93 16.04 10.96
N ILE A 490 -13.15 16.44 9.71
CA ILE A 490 -12.75 17.76 9.22
C ILE A 490 -13.54 18.86 9.98
N GLN A 491 -14.87 18.68 10.15
CA GLN A 491 -15.72 19.64 10.83
C GLN A 491 -15.42 19.78 12.33
N HIS A 492 -15.09 18.69 13.01
CA HIS A 492 -14.74 18.72 14.45
C HIS A 492 -13.39 19.41 14.71
N GLY A 493 -12.49 19.45 13.73
CA GLY A 493 -11.26 20.23 13.78
C GLY A 493 -10.21 19.77 14.81
N ASN A 494 -10.39 18.62 15.46
CA ASN A 494 -9.49 18.10 16.49
C ASN A 494 -8.24 17.40 15.91
N TRP A 495 -7.61 18.01 14.91
CA TRP A 495 -6.46 17.46 14.22
C TRP A 495 -5.30 17.06 15.13
N ASN A 496 -5.18 17.72 16.29
CA ASN A 496 -4.13 17.43 17.28
C ASN A 496 -4.32 16.08 17.97
N GLU A 497 -5.51 15.51 17.92
CA GLU A 497 -5.85 14.23 18.55
C GLU A 497 -5.70 13.05 17.61
N TYR A 498 -5.62 13.31 16.30
CA TYR A 498 -5.55 12.26 15.29
C TYR A 498 -4.13 11.71 15.15
N ASP A 499 -4.03 10.43 14.80
CA ASP A 499 -2.77 9.83 14.40
C ASP A 499 -2.38 10.26 12.96
N SER A 500 -1.11 10.06 12.63
CA SER A 500 -0.57 10.50 11.34
C SER A 500 -1.28 9.87 10.14
N SER A 501 -1.75 8.62 10.26
CA SER A 501 -2.44 7.92 9.16
C SER A 501 -3.81 8.53 8.88
N ARG A 502 -4.54 8.88 9.95
CA ARG A 502 -5.84 9.55 9.86
C ARG A 502 -5.68 10.95 9.27
N VAL A 503 -4.72 11.74 9.77
CA VAL A 503 -4.41 13.06 9.22
C VAL A 503 -4.06 12.96 7.73
N ALA A 504 -3.17 12.07 7.33
CA ALA A 504 -2.80 11.88 5.93
C ALA A 504 -4.01 11.55 5.04
N PHE A 505 -4.90 10.69 5.53
CA PHE A 505 -6.11 10.31 4.81
C PHE A 505 -7.11 11.46 4.69
N LEU A 506 -7.32 12.25 5.76
CA LEU A 506 -8.18 13.43 5.76
C LEU A 506 -7.67 14.51 4.81
N VAL A 507 -6.38 14.84 4.89
CA VAL A 507 -5.73 15.83 4.00
C VAL A 507 -5.87 15.41 2.54
N LYS A 508 -5.62 14.14 2.24
CA LYS A 508 -5.77 13.61 0.88
C LYS A 508 -7.18 13.83 0.34
N ASN A 509 -8.21 13.49 1.12
CA ASN A 509 -9.61 13.64 0.69
C ASN A 509 -10.02 15.12 0.53
N ALA A 510 -9.65 15.98 1.47
CA ALA A 510 -9.92 17.40 1.41
C ALA A 510 -9.27 18.06 0.18
N LEU A 511 -8.02 17.74 -0.12
CA LEU A 511 -7.32 18.23 -1.30
C LEU A 511 -7.96 17.72 -2.60
N ALA A 512 -8.42 16.46 -2.63
CA ALA A 512 -9.08 15.87 -3.80
C ALA A 512 -10.48 16.46 -4.05
N SER A 513 -11.22 16.84 -2.99
CA SER A 513 -12.51 17.54 -3.11
C SER A 513 -12.38 19.02 -3.45
N GLY A 514 -11.19 19.60 -3.32
CA GLY A 514 -10.93 21.01 -3.60
C GLY A 514 -11.11 21.93 -2.40
N GLU A 515 -11.22 21.37 -1.20
CA GLU A 515 -11.28 22.15 0.03
C GLU A 515 -9.97 22.91 0.30
N SER A 516 -10.08 24.05 0.96
CA SER A 516 -8.93 24.84 1.39
C SER A 516 -8.47 24.34 2.76
N LEU A 517 -7.22 23.92 2.83
CA LEU A 517 -6.58 23.52 4.08
C LEU A 517 -5.60 24.59 4.55
N GLU A 518 -5.42 24.68 5.86
CA GLU A 518 -4.38 25.54 6.42
C GLU A 518 -2.99 25.08 5.96
N PRO A 519 -2.03 26.00 5.69
CA PRO A 519 -0.70 25.67 5.17
C PRO A 519 0.05 24.63 5.98
N ARG A 520 -0.14 24.59 7.30
CA ARG A 520 0.52 23.62 8.20
C ARG A 520 0.16 22.16 7.93
N PHE A 521 -1.00 21.89 7.29
CA PHE A 521 -1.43 20.55 6.91
C PHE A 521 -1.00 20.18 5.48
N MET A 522 -0.43 21.11 4.74
CA MET A 522 -0.01 20.92 3.35
C MET A 522 1.33 20.15 3.26
N ILE A 523 1.39 18.95 3.83
CA ILE A 523 2.59 18.10 3.75
C ILE A 523 2.85 17.69 2.32
N PRO A 524 4.09 17.85 1.85
CA PRO A 524 4.47 17.62 0.46
C PRO A 524 4.13 16.22 -0.05
N SER A 525 4.41 15.17 0.73
CA SER A 525 4.10 13.78 0.36
C SER A 525 2.59 13.52 0.27
N HIS A 526 1.77 14.15 1.13
CA HIS A 526 0.32 14.03 1.10
C HIS A 526 -0.26 14.66 -0.17
N ILE A 527 0.28 15.81 -0.57
CA ILE A 527 -0.10 16.46 -1.82
C ILE A 527 0.31 15.59 -3.01
N LEU A 528 1.52 15.04 -3.02
CA LEU A 528 1.98 14.12 -4.07
C LEU A 528 1.06 12.89 -4.19
N ARG A 529 0.67 12.28 -3.06
CA ARG A 529 -0.28 11.15 -3.07
C ARG A 529 -1.64 11.57 -3.65
N THR A 530 -2.09 12.78 -3.35
CA THR A 530 -3.33 13.34 -3.93
C THR A 530 -3.19 13.57 -5.44
N ILE A 531 -2.09 14.17 -5.92
CA ILE A 531 -1.81 14.33 -7.35
C ILE A 531 -1.84 12.99 -8.07
N LYS A 532 -1.22 11.96 -7.47
CA LYS A 532 -1.21 10.60 -8.00
C LYS A 532 -2.62 10.02 -8.12
N GLU A 533 -3.49 10.23 -7.14
CA GLU A 533 -4.87 9.76 -7.17
C GLU A 533 -5.68 10.50 -8.24
N LEU A 534 -5.57 11.83 -8.28
CA LEU A 534 -6.23 12.67 -9.27
C LEU A 534 -5.76 12.37 -10.72
N TYR A 535 -4.53 11.89 -10.89
CA TYR A 535 -4.06 11.40 -12.19
C TYR A 535 -4.92 10.26 -12.73
N TYR A 536 -5.45 9.39 -11.87
CA TYR A 536 -6.36 8.32 -12.29
C TYR A 536 -7.80 8.78 -12.44
N ASP A 537 -8.20 9.89 -11.79
CA ASP A 537 -9.51 10.53 -11.94
C ASP A 537 -9.49 11.57 -13.10
N ARG A 538 -9.97 11.15 -14.27
CA ARG A 538 -9.93 11.97 -15.49
C ARG A 538 -10.69 13.29 -15.40
N GLY A 539 -11.66 13.40 -14.49
CA GLY A 539 -12.44 14.62 -14.28
C GLY A 539 -11.68 15.72 -13.54
N LYS A 540 -10.58 15.39 -12.87
CA LYS A 540 -9.89 16.31 -11.95
C LYS A 540 -8.42 16.58 -12.31
N LEU A 541 -8.00 16.32 -13.56
CA LEU A 541 -6.61 16.50 -14.00
C LEU A 541 -6.07 17.93 -13.80
N ARG A 542 -6.90 18.96 -14.00
CA ARG A 542 -6.48 20.36 -13.78
C ARG A 542 -6.13 20.62 -12.32
N ARG A 543 -6.91 20.06 -11.38
CA ARG A 543 -6.63 20.17 -9.95
C ARG A 543 -5.28 19.56 -9.60
N ALA A 544 -4.91 18.44 -10.24
CA ALA A 544 -3.60 17.83 -10.04
C ALA A 544 -2.46 18.75 -10.52
N VAL A 545 -2.65 19.51 -11.61
CA VAL A 545 -1.67 20.53 -12.06
C VAL A 545 -1.52 21.63 -11.01
N ASP A 546 -2.64 22.18 -10.51
CA ASP A 546 -2.62 23.26 -9.52
C ASP A 546 -1.87 22.83 -8.24
N LEU A 547 -2.13 21.62 -7.76
CA LEU A 547 -1.44 21.08 -6.58
C LEU A 547 0.07 20.87 -6.82
N ALA A 548 0.43 20.42 -8.01
CA ALA A 548 1.85 20.27 -8.37
C ALA A 548 2.56 21.63 -8.44
N ASP A 549 1.91 22.65 -9.02
CA ASP A 549 2.45 24.00 -9.11
C ASP A 549 2.63 24.64 -7.72
N ILE A 550 1.70 24.41 -6.78
CA ILE A 550 1.82 24.86 -5.38
C ILE A 550 3.08 24.25 -4.73
N LEU A 551 3.34 22.96 -4.94
CA LEU A 551 4.53 22.32 -4.39
C LEU A 551 5.82 22.83 -5.03
N LEU A 552 5.86 22.87 -6.36
CA LEU A 552 7.05 23.24 -7.11
C LEU A 552 7.44 24.71 -6.90
N ALA A 553 6.50 25.57 -6.52
CA ALA A 553 6.81 26.95 -6.10
C ALA A 553 7.72 27.00 -4.85
N LYS A 554 7.74 25.94 -4.05
CA LYS A 554 8.55 25.80 -2.82
C LYS A 554 9.68 24.76 -2.96
N GLU A 555 10.07 24.37 -4.18
CA GLU A 555 10.98 23.25 -4.45
C GLU A 555 12.30 23.31 -3.67
N ARG A 556 12.80 24.51 -3.34
CA ARG A 556 14.06 24.70 -2.57
C ARG A 556 14.00 24.16 -1.15
N ASN A 557 12.79 24.02 -0.59
CA ASN A 557 12.55 23.53 0.77
C ASN A 557 12.11 22.06 0.80
N LEU A 558 12.10 21.41 -0.37
CA LEU A 558 11.65 20.03 -0.51
C LEU A 558 12.85 19.09 -0.75
N ASP A 559 12.64 17.83 -0.37
CA ASP A 559 13.58 16.77 -0.74
C ASP A 559 13.67 16.64 -2.27
N PRO A 560 14.89 16.56 -2.84
CA PRO A 560 15.07 16.47 -4.30
C PRO A 560 14.34 15.30 -4.94
N GLN A 561 14.24 14.15 -4.25
CA GLN A 561 13.51 12.98 -4.76
C GLN A 561 12.02 13.27 -4.86
N LEU A 562 11.45 13.89 -3.83
CA LEU A 562 10.05 14.30 -3.85
C LEU A 562 9.76 15.28 -4.99
N VAL A 563 10.65 16.24 -5.24
CA VAL A 563 10.53 17.19 -6.36
C VAL A 563 10.50 16.44 -7.69
N GLN A 564 11.37 15.44 -7.88
CA GLN A 564 11.36 14.60 -9.09
C GLN A 564 10.05 13.83 -9.24
N ASP A 565 9.53 13.25 -8.17
CA ASP A 565 8.26 12.51 -8.18
C ASP A 565 7.07 13.45 -8.50
N VAL A 566 7.03 14.64 -7.93
CA VAL A 566 5.99 15.65 -8.26
C VAL A 566 6.05 16.05 -9.73
N ARG A 567 7.25 16.35 -10.26
CA ARG A 567 7.42 16.68 -11.69
C ARG A 567 7.02 15.53 -12.59
N TYR A 568 7.37 14.30 -12.21
CA TYR A 568 7.00 13.11 -12.97
C TYR A 568 5.48 12.97 -13.10
N TYR A 569 4.73 13.08 -11.99
CA TYR A 569 3.27 13.02 -12.05
C TYR A 569 2.66 14.25 -12.72
N LEU A 570 3.20 15.45 -12.54
CA LEU A 570 2.81 16.65 -13.29
C LEU A 570 2.93 16.40 -14.80
N CYS A 571 4.06 15.88 -15.27
CA CYS A 571 4.28 15.56 -16.67
C CYS A 571 3.28 14.52 -17.20
N LEU A 572 2.97 13.49 -16.41
CA LEU A 572 1.95 12.50 -16.77
C LEU A 572 0.55 13.11 -16.90
N VAL A 573 0.20 14.06 -16.03
CA VAL A 573 -1.07 14.81 -16.10
C VAL A 573 -1.10 15.72 -17.33
N LEU A 574 -0.03 16.50 -17.53
CA LEU A 574 0.10 17.39 -18.70
C LEU A 574 0.04 16.61 -20.01
N ALA A 575 0.68 15.45 -20.08
CA ALA A 575 0.61 14.57 -21.25
C ALA A 575 -0.82 14.14 -21.55
N ARG A 576 -1.61 13.76 -20.53
CA ARG A 576 -3.05 13.45 -20.70
C ARG A 576 -3.88 14.62 -21.14
N LEU A 577 -3.55 15.83 -20.69
CA LEU A 577 -4.16 17.08 -21.12
C LEU A 577 -3.68 17.50 -22.53
N ARG A 578 -2.64 16.82 -23.07
CA ARG A 578 -1.95 17.19 -24.31
C ARG A 578 -1.35 18.60 -24.26
N ASP A 579 -0.93 19.02 -23.08
CA ASP A 579 -0.32 20.31 -22.84
C ASP A 579 1.17 20.28 -23.21
N THR A 580 1.62 21.25 -24.01
CA THR A 580 3.02 21.35 -24.47
C THR A 580 4.00 21.69 -23.35
N ARG A 581 3.54 22.23 -22.22
CA ARG A 581 4.35 22.46 -21.04
C ARG A 581 5.08 21.20 -20.56
N VAL A 582 4.54 19.99 -20.88
CA VAL A 582 5.22 18.73 -20.57
C VAL A 582 6.64 18.67 -21.13
N LEU A 583 6.92 19.31 -22.28
CA LEU A 583 8.25 19.29 -22.90
C LEU A 583 9.27 20.10 -22.10
N GLU A 584 8.86 21.17 -21.44
CA GLU A 584 9.72 21.98 -20.58
C GLU A 584 9.97 21.29 -19.23
N GLU A 585 8.89 20.77 -18.60
CA GLU A 585 8.99 20.10 -17.30
C GLU A 585 9.79 18.80 -17.40
N ALA A 586 9.64 18.03 -18.50
CA ALA A 586 10.37 16.79 -18.73
C ALA A 586 11.89 17.01 -18.80
N GLN A 587 12.38 18.17 -19.26
CA GLN A 587 13.83 18.48 -19.29
C GLN A 587 14.49 18.50 -17.91
N ARG A 588 13.69 18.68 -16.86
CA ARG A 588 14.15 18.71 -15.47
C ARG A 588 14.05 17.34 -14.79
N ILE A 589 13.61 16.32 -15.51
CA ILE A 589 13.53 14.94 -15.04
C ILE A 589 14.73 14.17 -15.57
N HIS A 590 15.36 13.37 -14.71
CA HIS A 590 16.54 12.58 -15.04
C HIS A 590 16.19 11.08 -15.13
N GLY A 591 17.04 10.33 -15.83
CA GLY A 591 16.92 8.87 -15.92
C GLY A 591 15.87 8.39 -16.93
N ASP A 592 15.42 7.15 -16.76
CA ASP A 592 14.50 6.48 -17.66
C ASP A 592 13.12 7.14 -17.71
N GLU A 593 12.72 7.83 -16.64
CA GLU A 593 11.46 8.55 -16.54
C GLU A 593 11.33 9.67 -17.58
N HIS A 594 12.44 10.33 -17.93
CA HIS A 594 12.48 11.36 -18.98
C HIS A 594 12.01 10.81 -20.33
N ASP A 595 12.64 9.75 -20.81
CA ASP A 595 12.29 9.14 -22.11
C ASP A 595 10.91 8.49 -22.05
N PHE A 596 10.51 7.92 -20.91
CA PHE A 596 9.17 7.37 -20.74
C PHE A 596 8.08 8.47 -20.89
N ILE A 597 8.24 9.62 -20.23
CA ILE A 597 7.29 10.74 -20.30
C ILE A 597 7.18 11.27 -21.72
N LEU A 598 8.29 11.49 -22.39
CA LEU A 598 8.28 11.99 -23.77
C LEU A 598 7.61 10.96 -24.71
N GLY A 599 7.94 9.68 -24.58
CA GLY A 599 7.31 8.62 -25.36
C GLY A 599 5.81 8.51 -25.10
N TYR A 600 5.38 8.61 -23.86
CA TYR A 600 3.97 8.62 -23.46
C TYR A 600 3.22 9.83 -24.04
N TYR A 601 3.81 11.04 -23.95
CA TYR A 601 3.26 12.25 -24.55
C TYR A 601 3.14 12.14 -26.08
N TYR A 602 4.21 11.70 -26.76
CA TYR A 602 4.22 11.57 -28.21
C TYR A 602 3.16 10.58 -28.70
N ARG A 603 2.93 9.48 -27.97
CA ARG A 603 1.83 8.55 -28.26
C ARG A 603 0.47 9.26 -28.20
N LEU A 604 0.23 10.04 -27.15
CA LEU A 604 -1.05 10.73 -26.93
C LEU A 604 -1.32 11.85 -27.94
N VAL A 605 -0.29 12.48 -28.49
CA VAL A 605 -0.41 13.51 -29.54
C VAL A 605 -0.30 12.96 -30.95
N GLY A 606 -0.11 11.63 -31.12
CA GLY A 606 -0.11 10.96 -32.42
C GLY A 606 1.25 10.94 -33.14
N ARG A 607 2.36 11.21 -32.43
CA ARG A 607 3.72 11.11 -32.94
C ARG A 607 4.28 9.71 -32.69
N GLN A 608 3.74 8.69 -33.39
CA GLN A 608 3.98 7.28 -33.08
C GLN A 608 5.44 6.87 -33.24
N ARG A 609 6.15 7.34 -34.28
CA ARG A 609 7.59 7.00 -34.50
C ARG A 609 8.44 7.50 -33.35
N ASP A 610 8.24 8.76 -32.93
CA ASP A 610 8.97 9.34 -31.79
C ASP A 610 8.63 8.61 -30.49
N ALA A 611 7.36 8.19 -30.33
CA ALA A 611 6.93 7.41 -29.17
C ALA A 611 7.64 6.06 -29.09
N ILE A 612 7.72 5.31 -30.19
CA ILE A 612 8.44 4.02 -30.25
C ILE A 612 9.90 4.23 -29.88
N GLU A 613 10.57 5.22 -30.48
CA GLU A 613 11.99 5.48 -30.23
C GLU A 613 12.26 5.70 -28.73
N ARG A 614 11.48 6.58 -28.09
CA ARG A 614 11.66 6.89 -26.68
C ARG A 614 11.30 5.73 -25.74
N LEU A 615 10.15 5.08 -25.95
CA LEU A 615 9.70 3.98 -25.13
C LEU A 615 10.58 2.74 -25.24
N SER A 616 11.15 2.45 -26.43
CA SER A 616 12.04 1.32 -26.64
C SER A 616 13.35 1.46 -25.87
N ARG A 617 13.86 2.68 -25.68
CA ARG A 617 15.08 2.92 -24.89
C ARG A 617 14.93 2.49 -23.43
N VAL A 618 13.73 2.61 -22.87
CA VAL A 618 13.46 2.37 -21.45
C VAL A 618 12.63 1.12 -21.20
N ALA A 619 12.36 0.31 -22.21
CA ALA A 619 11.57 -0.92 -22.09
C ALA A 619 12.19 -1.98 -21.16
N SER A 620 13.53 -1.95 -20.98
CA SER A 620 14.27 -2.81 -20.06
C SER A 620 14.53 -2.15 -18.70
N GLY A 621 14.12 -0.90 -18.50
CA GLY A 621 14.34 -0.16 -17.28
C GLY A 621 13.61 -0.76 -16.08
N ALA A 622 14.26 -0.78 -14.93
CA ALA A 622 13.72 -1.42 -13.73
C ALA A 622 12.44 -0.75 -13.20
N PHE A 623 12.29 0.55 -13.42
CA PHE A 623 11.19 1.33 -12.86
C PHE A 623 10.04 1.57 -13.86
N VAL A 624 10.34 2.03 -15.05
CA VAL A 624 9.33 2.36 -16.07
C VAL A 624 9.15 1.30 -17.14
N GLY A 625 10.02 0.28 -17.20
CA GLY A 625 10.08 -0.69 -18.29
C GLY A 625 8.76 -1.43 -18.53
N VAL A 626 8.11 -1.93 -17.48
CA VAL A 626 6.79 -2.60 -17.58
C VAL A 626 5.73 -1.68 -18.19
N ARG A 627 5.74 -0.41 -17.80
CA ARG A 627 4.82 0.61 -18.33
C ARG A 627 5.18 0.96 -19.78
N ALA A 628 6.47 1.10 -20.09
CA ALA A 628 6.94 1.38 -21.44
C ALA A 628 6.56 0.26 -22.41
N LYS A 629 6.73 -1.01 -22.04
CA LYS A 629 6.30 -2.17 -22.83
C LYS A 629 4.79 -2.14 -23.12
N ARG A 630 3.96 -1.76 -22.13
CA ARG A 630 2.51 -1.62 -22.34
C ARG A 630 2.19 -0.48 -23.29
N GLU A 631 2.84 0.67 -23.15
CA GLU A 631 2.62 1.81 -24.03
C GLU A 631 3.08 1.51 -25.47
N LEU A 632 4.16 0.71 -25.64
CA LEU A 632 4.59 0.22 -26.97
C LEU A 632 3.53 -0.65 -27.64
N VAL A 633 2.89 -1.57 -26.92
CA VAL A 633 1.76 -2.35 -27.47
C VAL A 633 0.65 -1.43 -27.96
N GLU A 634 0.31 -0.39 -27.19
CA GLU A 634 -0.71 0.57 -27.61
C GLU A 634 -0.30 1.37 -28.85
N VAL A 635 0.98 1.75 -28.99
CA VAL A 635 1.48 2.42 -30.20
C VAL A 635 1.40 1.49 -31.41
N LEU A 636 1.84 0.24 -31.27
CA LEU A 636 1.79 -0.75 -32.35
C LEU A 636 0.35 -1.01 -32.81
N LEU A 637 -0.61 -1.12 -31.87
CA LEU A 637 -2.04 -1.23 -32.19
C LEU A 637 -2.57 0.01 -32.93
N GLN A 638 -2.13 1.22 -32.53
CA GLN A 638 -2.49 2.47 -33.23
C GLN A 638 -1.90 2.56 -34.64
N MET A 639 -0.76 1.90 -34.88
CA MET A 639 -0.12 1.79 -36.20
C MET A 639 -0.65 0.61 -37.03
N GLU A 640 -1.59 -0.16 -36.48
CA GLU A 640 -2.15 -1.36 -37.08
C GLU A 640 -1.10 -2.48 -37.33
N GLN A 641 0.00 -2.45 -36.58
CA GLN A 641 1.03 -3.49 -36.59
C GLN A 641 0.64 -4.62 -35.62
N TYR A 642 -0.39 -5.38 -36.01
CA TYR A 642 -1.04 -6.34 -35.09
C TYR A 642 -0.16 -7.52 -34.72
N ASP A 643 0.72 -7.97 -35.62
CA ASP A 643 1.59 -9.13 -35.38
C ASP A 643 2.68 -8.77 -34.34
N ASP A 644 3.32 -7.61 -34.48
CA ASP A 644 4.31 -7.11 -33.53
C ASP A 644 3.64 -6.80 -32.17
N ALA A 645 2.45 -6.21 -32.21
CA ALA A 645 1.65 -5.94 -31.01
C ALA A 645 1.31 -7.23 -30.26
N ARG A 646 0.93 -8.30 -31.00
CA ARG A 646 0.58 -9.60 -30.42
C ARG A 646 1.78 -10.26 -29.75
N GLU A 647 2.93 -10.27 -30.42
CA GLU A 647 4.14 -10.89 -29.86
C GLU A 647 4.59 -10.19 -28.57
N LEU A 648 4.66 -8.86 -28.60
CA LEU A 648 5.04 -8.07 -27.42
C LEU A 648 4.00 -8.20 -26.31
N ALA A 649 2.70 -8.15 -26.62
CA ALA A 649 1.63 -8.28 -25.65
C ALA A 649 1.61 -9.67 -25.00
N ARG A 650 1.84 -10.74 -25.77
CA ARG A 650 1.98 -12.11 -25.25
C ARG A 650 3.09 -12.20 -24.23
N LYS A 651 4.28 -11.69 -24.57
CA LYS A 651 5.43 -11.69 -23.66
C LYS A 651 5.15 -10.93 -22.38
N ASN A 652 4.55 -9.75 -22.48
CA ASN A 652 4.17 -8.95 -21.32
C ASN A 652 3.13 -9.68 -20.43
N TYR A 653 2.19 -10.39 -21.03
CA TYR A 653 1.20 -11.20 -20.34
C TYR A 653 1.85 -12.38 -19.62
N GLU A 654 2.74 -13.13 -20.28
CA GLU A 654 3.45 -14.27 -19.70
C GLU A 654 4.32 -13.86 -18.49
N GLU A 655 4.92 -12.66 -18.54
CA GLU A 655 5.68 -12.07 -17.43
C GLU A 655 4.78 -11.58 -16.28
N ASN A 656 3.49 -11.29 -16.52
CA ASN A 656 2.57 -10.63 -15.56
C ASN A 656 1.13 -11.10 -15.72
N ARG A 657 0.86 -12.40 -15.58
CA ARG A 657 -0.45 -13.04 -15.82
C ARG A 657 -1.61 -12.49 -15.00
N THR A 658 -1.37 -12.03 -13.80
CA THR A 658 -2.41 -11.50 -12.90
C THR A 658 -2.74 -10.01 -13.13
N ASN A 659 -2.08 -9.37 -14.11
CA ASN A 659 -2.28 -7.96 -14.39
C ASN A 659 -3.37 -7.75 -15.48
N GLN A 660 -4.56 -7.30 -15.08
CA GLN A 660 -5.69 -7.07 -16.00
C GLN A 660 -5.33 -6.24 -17.24
N PHE A 661 -4.39 -5.30 -17.14
CA PHE A 661 -4.01 -4.46 -18.27
C PHE A 661 -3.15 -5.21 -19.31
N HIS A 662 -2.32 -6.18 -18.87
CA HIS A 662 -1.57 -7.04 -19.78
C HIS A 662 -2.46 -8.11 -20.40
N ILE A 663 -3.38 -8.71 -19.62
CA ILE A 663 -4.42 -9.62 -20.12
C ILE A 663 -5.23 -8.90 -21.22
N HIS A 664 -5.72 -7.71 -20.93
CA HIS A 664 -6.53 -6.93 -21.88
C HIS A 664 -5.73 -6.47 -23.13
N ALA A 665 -4.45 -6.07 -22.96
CA ALA A 665 -3.61 -5.69 -24.10
C ALA A 665 -3.37 -6.88 -25.04
N TYR A 666 -3.13 -8.07 -24.49
CA TYR A 666 -2.97 -9.29 -25.27
C TYR A 666 -4.29 -9.69 -25.96
N PHE A 667 -5.41 -9.65 -25.23
CA PHE A 667 -6.74 -9.83 -25.82
C PHE A 667 -6.97 -8.89 -27.01
N ARG A 668 -6.69 -7.60 -26.86
CA ARG A 668 -6.89 -6.61 -27.94
C ARG A 668 -6.01 -6.88 -29.14
N ALA A 669 -4.75 -7.25 -28.94
CA ALA A 669 -3.84 -7.58 -30.02
C ALA A 669 -4.31 -8.80 -30.84
N LEU A 670 -4.94 -9.78 -30.18
CA LEU A 670 -5.53 -10.95 -30.83
C LEU A 670 -6.83 -10.62 -31.57
N VAL A 671 -7.78 -9.92 -30.89
CA VAL A 671 -9.12 -9.70 -31.44
C VAL A 671 -9.14 -8.65 -32.56
N LEU A 672 -8.17 -7.73 -32.60
CA LEU A 672 -8.03 -6.72 -33.63
C LEU A 672 -7.22 -7.18 -34.84
N GLY A 673 -6.50 -8.29 -34.74
CA GLY A 673 -5.70 -8.86 -35.80
C GLY A 673 -6.51 -9.35 -36.99
N SER A 674 -5.81 -9.83 -38.04
CA SER A 674 -6.39 -10.23 -39.35
C SER A 674 -7.25 -11.49 -39.31
N SER A 675 -7.02 -12.40 -38.36
CA SER A 675 -7.71 -13.69 -38.26
C SER A 675 -7.98 -14.05 -36.78
N PRO A 676 -8.86 -13.30 -36.07
CA PRO A 676 -9.09 -13.51 -34.64
C PRO A 676 -9.73 -14.89 -34.35
N GLU A 677 -10.40 -15.50 -35.30
CA GLU A 677 -11.05 -16.81 -35.16
C GLU A 677 -10.06 -17.92 -34.78
N ARG A 678 -8.81 -17.80 -35.23
CA ARG A 678 -7.72 -18.76 -34.92
C ARG A 678 -7.37 -18.78 -33.41
N TYR A 679 -7.72 -17.74 -32.73
CA TYR A 679 -7.35 -17.53 -31.29
C TYR A 679 -8.57 -17.61 -30.37
N LEU A 680 -9.70 -18.16 -30.85
CA LEU A 680 -10.96 -18.18 -30.11
C LEU A 680 -10.81 -18.74 -28.69
N THR A 681 -10.17 -19.90 -28.54
CA THR A 681 -9.95 -20.54 -27.23
C THR A 681 -9.12 -19.64 -26.29
N VAL A 682 -8.07 -19.00 -26.82
CA VAL A 682 -7.21 -18.10 -26.02
C VAL A 682 -8.00 -16.84 -25.62
N LEU A 683 -8.77 -16.27 -26.54
CA LEU A 683 -9.60 -15.09 -26.28
C LEU A 683 -10.66 -15.37 -25.21
N GLU A 684 -11.30 -16.56 -25.25
CA GLU A 684 -12.27 -16.96 -24.22
C GLU A 684 -11.60 -17.16 -22.86
N ALA A 685 -10.41 -17.77 -22.81
CA ALA A 685 -9.63 -17.92 -21.58
C ALA A 685 -9.23 -16.56 -20.99
N LEU A 686 -8.73 -15.63 -21.80
CA LEU A 686 -8.36 -14.28 -21.35
C LEU A 686 -9.57 -13.49 -20.80
N CYS A 687 -10.78 -13.69 -21.37
CA CYS A 687 -12.00 -13.10 -20.81
C CYS A 687 -12.34 -13.69 -19.44
N SER A 688 -12.19 -15.00 -19.25
CA SER A 688 -12.40 -15.64 -17.96
C SER A 688 -11.38 -15.18 -16.91
N GLU A 689 -10.11 -15.07 -17.29
CA GLU A 689 -9.08 -14.50 -16.40
C GLU A 689 -9.38 -13.06 -15.99
N LEU A 690 -9.93 -12.23 -16.90
CA LEU A 690 -10.38 -10.88 -16.55
C LEU A 690 -11.56 -10.90 -15.55
N GLU A 691 -12.48 -11.84 -15.67
CA GLU A 691 -13.60 -12.01 -14.74
C GLU A 691 -13.09 -12.43 -13.35
N ASP A 692 -12.09 -13.30 -13.28
CA ASP A 692 -11.47 -13.76 -12.04
C ASP A 692 -10.80 -12.64 -11.23
N VAL A 693 -10.35 -11.56 -11.87
CA VAL A 693 -9.81 -10.37 -11.19
C VAL A 693 -10.87 -9.63 -10.36
N ARG A 694 -12.17 -9.75 -10.70
CA ARG A 694 -13.33 -9.20 -9.99
C ARG A 694 -13.32 -7.68 -9.76
N SER A 695 -12.55 -6.91 -10.52
CA SER A 695 -12.64 -5.45 -10.52
C SER A 695 -13.74 -4.98 -11.47
N ASP A 696 -14.35 -3.82 -11.21
CA ASP A 696 -15.32 -3.21 -12.14
C ASP A 696 -14.69 -3.00 -13.52
N ARG A 697 -13.41 -2.67 -13.55
CA ARG A 697 -12.68 -2.45 -14.80
C ARG A 697 -12.41 -3.74 -15.55
N SER A 698 -12.00 -4.81 -14.87
CA SER A 698 -11.79 -6.12 -15.51
C SER A 698 -13.11 -6.71 -15.97
N ARG A 699 -14.17 -6.59 -15.17
CA ARG A 699 -15.53 -6.99 -15.57
C ARG A 699 -16.00 -6.25 -16.83
N GLN A 700 -15.79 -4.94 -16.89
CA GLN A 700 -16.06 -4.13 -18.09
C GLN A 700 -15.27 -4.63 -19.30
N MET A 701 -13.96 -4.89 -19.14
CA MET A 701 -13.09 -5.39 -20.19
C MET A 701 -13.55 -6.77 -20.69
N ALA A 702 -13.94 -7.66 -19.77
CA ALA A 702 -14.45 -8.99 -20.10
C ALA A 702 -15.78 -8.93 -20.85
N MET A 703 -16.74 -8.13 -20.41
CA MET A 703 -18.03 -7.97 -21.09
C MET A 703 -17.86 -7.42 -22.50
N ILE A 704 -17.03 -6.39 -22.68
CA ILE A 704 -16.68 -5.87 -24.03
C ILE A 704 -16.00 -6.97 -24.85
N GLY A 705 -15.07 -7.72 -24.22
CA GLY A 705 -14.34 -8.82 -24.84
C GLY A 705 -15.27 -9.89 -25.38
N ARG A 706 -16.25 -10.34 -24.60
CA ARG A 706 -17.25 -11.35 -25.04
C ARG A 706 -18.09 -10.86 -26.21
N ALA A 707 -18.52 -9.59 -26.20
CA ALA A 707 -19.22 -8.98 -27.32
C ALA A 707 -18.34 -8.92 -28.58
N LEU A 708 -17.06 -8.57 -28.46
CA LEU A 708 -16.11 -8.56 -29.58
C LEU A 708 -15.81 -9.96 -30.12
N ILE A 709 -15.70 -10.99 -29.27
CA ILE A 709 -15.57 -12.39 -29.69
C ILE A 709 -16.80 -12.81 -30.49
N ALA A 710 -18.01 -12.53 -29.99
CA ALA A 710 -19.24 -12.85 -30.69
C ALA A 710 -19.28 -12.17 -32.06
N ALA A 711 -18.90 -10.89 -32.15
CA ALA A 711 -18.93 -10.14 -33.40
C ALA A 711 -17.84 -10.59 -34.39
N ARG A 712 -16.58 -10.71 -33.94
CA ARG A 712 -15.41 -10.87 -34.85
C ARG A 712 -15.01 -12.30 -35.09
N CYS A 713 -15.22 -13.20 -34.10
CA CYS A 713 -14.84 -14.61 -34.23
C CYS A 713 -16.04 -15.49 -34.63
N LYS A 714 -17.24 -15.19 -34.11
CA LYS A 714 -18.43 -16.02 -34.35
C LYS A 714 -19.41 -15.42 -35.35
N HIS A 715 -19.20 -14.14 -35.74
CA HIS A 715 -20.08 -13.37 -36.63
C HIS A 715 -21.55 -13.37 -36.17
N ASP A 716 -21.76 -13.42 -34.85
CA ASP A 716 -23.09 -13.52 -34.25
C ASP A 716 -23.65 -12.11 -33.95
N GLN A 717 -24.84 -11.83 -34.45
CA GLN A 717 -25.53 -10.56 -34.20
C GLN A 717 -25.93 -10.35 -32.74
N ARG A 718 -26.01 -11.40 -31.90
CA ARG A 718 -26.18 -11.29 -30.46
C ARG A 718 -25.05 -10.47 -29.77
N SER A 719 -23.98 -10.21 -30.47
CA SER A 719 -22.92 -9.28 -30.00
C SER A 719 -23.45 -7.89 -29.67
N LEU A 720 -24.51 -7.43 -30.34
CA LEU A 720 -25.16 -6.16 -30.05
C LEU A 720 -25.92 -6.20 -28.72
N ASP A 721 -26.58 -7.31 -28.39
CA ASP A 721 -27.25 -7.49 -27.09
C ASP A 721 -26.20 -7.53 -25.96
N LEU A 722 -25.13 -8.30 -26.14
CA LEU A 722 -24.03 -8.40 -25.16
C LEU A 722 -23.36 -7.05 -24.87
N ILE A 723 -23.19 -6.20 -25.90
CA ILE A 723 -22.57 -4.89 -25.67
C ILE A 723 -23.56 -3.91 -25.05
N ASP A 724 -24.86 -4.05 -25.30
CA ASP A 724 -25.90 -3.25 -24.64
C ASP A 724 -26.01 -3.60 -23.15
N ASP A 725 -25.84 -4.87 -22.75
CA ASP A 725 -25.71 -5.28 -21.35
C ASP A 725 -24.49 -4.64 -20.68
N ALA A 726 -23.36 -4.55 -21.40
CA ALA A 726 -22.17 -3.86 -20.90
C ALA A 726 -22.41 -2.34 -20.74
N ILE A 727 -23.12 -1.71 -21.66
CA ILE A 727 -23.51 -0.29 -21.59
C ILE A 727 -24.46 -0.06 -20.40
N ALA A 728 -25.41 -0.94 -20.17
CA ALA A 728 -26.34 -0.86 -19.06
C ALA A 728 -25.63 -0.99 -17.71
N SER A 729 -24.66 -1.90 -17.63
CA SER A 729 -23.83 -2.09 -16.43
C SER A 729 -22.88 -0.93 -16.14
N PHE A 730 -22.41 -0.20 -17.18
CA PHE A 730 -21.46 0.90 -17.08
C PHE A 730 -21.92 2.15 -17.84
N PRO A 731 -23.03 2.81 -17.44
CA PRO A 731 -23.71 3.82 -18.23
C PRO A 731 -22.93 5.13 -18.45
N ARG A 732 -21.94 5.41 -17.59
CA ARG A 732 -21.08 6.62 -17.68
C ARG A 732 -19.74 6.38 -18.37
N ILE A 733 -19.49 5.17 -18.83
CA ILE A 733 -18.21 4.78 -19.44
C ILE A 733 -18.35 4.76 -20.97
N ILE A 734 -17.41 5.41 -21.64
CA ILE A 734 -17.42 5.54 -23.12
C ILE A 734 -17.02 4.25 -23.85
N TYR A 735 -16.21 3.38 -23.23
CA TYR A 735 -15.60 2.23 -23.92
C TYR A 735 -16.61 1.19 -24.43
N PRO A 736 -17.64 0.79 -23.66
CA PRO A 736 -18.68 -0.10 -24.21
C PRO A 736 -19.44 0.53 -25.39
N VAL A 737 -19.71 1.85 -25.31
CA VAL A 737 -20.40 2.57 -26.40
C VAL A 737 -19.54 2.67 -27.66
N LEU A 738 -18.23 2.91 -27.52
CA LEU A 738 -17.29 2.85 -28.64
C LEU A 738 -17.22 1.44 -29.27
N ALA A 739 -17.20 0.39 -28.43
CA ALA A 739 -17.23 -0.97 -28.92
C ALA A 739 -18.54 -1.30 -29.64
N LYS A 740 -19.69 -0.77 -29.19
CA LYS A 740 -20.96 -0.91 -29.93
C LYS A 740 -20.89 -0.29 -31.32
N PHE A 741 -20.25 0.89 -31.43
CA PHE A 741 -20.03 1.51 -32.73
C PHE A 741 -19.16 0.63 -33.64
N ASP A 742 -18.05 0.09 -33.12
CA ASP A 742 -17.13 -0.79 -33.86
C ASP A 742 -17.82 -2.11 -34.30
N ILE A 743 -18.67 -2.69 -33.44
CA ILE A 743 -19.50 -3.86 -33.77
C ILE A 743 -20.51 -3.48 -34.87
N GLY A 744 -21.23 -2.36 -34.72
CA GLY A 744 -22.15 -1.84 -35.73
C GLY A 744 -21.48 -1.62 -37.07
N LEU A 745 -20.27 -1.06 -37.07
CA LEU A 745 -19.46 -0.88 -38.29
C LEU A 745 -19.10 -2.22 -38.93
N SER A 746 -18.75 -3.23 -38.15
CA SER A 746 -18.41 -4.56 -38.62
C SER A 746 -19.58 -5.25 -39.32
N PHE A 747 -20.80 -5.06 -38.85
CA PHE A 747 -22.04 -5.59 -39.46
C PHE A 747 -22.73 -4.60 -40.41
N ARG A 748 -22.17 -3.41 -40.62
CA ARG A 748 -22.80 -2.31 -41.37
C ARG A 748 -24.20 -1.96 -40.83
N ASN A 749 -24.38 -2.11 -39.50
CA ASN A 749 -25.64 -1.79 -38.85
C ASN A 749 -25.72 -0.30 -38.53
N GLU A 750 -26.32 0.45 -39.42
CA GLU A 750 -26.48 1.90 -39.30
C GLU A 750 -27.20 2.31 -38.00
N ALA A 751 -28.24 1.56 -37.60
CA ALA A 751 -29.01 1.86 -36.39
C ALA A 751 -28.17 1.75 -35.13
N ALA A 752 -27.38 0.70 -35.05
CA ALA A 752 -26.45 0.51 -33.90
C ALA A 752 -25.35 1.57 -33.85
N MET A 753 -24.82 1.96 -35.01
CA MET A 753 -23.83 3.06 -35.10
C MET A 753 -24.41 4.40 -34.70
N GLN A 754 -25.62 4.71 -35.16
CA GLN A 754 -26.31 5.96 -34.82
C GLN A 754 -26.67 6.03 -33.35
N ASP A 755 -27.17 4.94 -32.75
CA ASP A 755 -27.48 4.89 -31.31
C ASP A 755 -26.17 5.09 -30.47
N ALA A 756 -25.10 4.42 -30.84
CA ALA A 756 -23.80 4.58 -30.17
C ALA A 756 -23.30 6.03 -30.28
N LEU A 757 -23.38 6.65 -31.44
CA LEU A 757 -22.97 8.05 -31.66
C LEU A 757 -23.79 9.01 -30.81
N THR A 758 -25.12 8.85 -30.80
CA THR A 758 -26.00 9.68 -29.99
C THR A 758 -25.72 9.58 -28.49
N ARG A 759 -25.44 8.38 -28.02
CA ARG A 759 -25.05 8.13 -26.61
C ARG A 759 -23.70 8.80 -26.27
N LEU A 760 -22.71 8.73 -27.18
CA LEU A 760 -21.41 9.37 -26.99
C LEU A 760 -21.54 10.91 -26.97
N GLU A 761 -22.37 11.48 -27.83
CA GLU A 761 -22.66 12.93 -27.84
C GLU A 761 -23.33 13.38 -26.53
N ARG A 762 -24.25 12.58 -25.99
CA ARG A 762 -24.89 12.84 -24.68
C ARG A 762 -23.86 12.76 -23.55
N LEU A 763 -23.02 11.73 -23.51
CA LEU A 763 -21.96 11.61 -22.51
C LEU A 763 -20.98 12.78 -22.57
N ALA A 764 -20.67 13.27 -23.78
CA ALA A 764 -19.82 14.45 -23.94
C ALA A 764 -20.51 15.74 -23.41
N SER A 765 -21.81 15.89 -23.63
CA SER A 765 -22.60 17.01 -23.07
C SER A 765 -22.72 16.96 -21.54
N ASP A 766 -22.72 15.76 -20.97
CA ASP A 766 -22.73 15.49 -19.52
C ASP A 766 -21.35 15.65 -18.87
N GLY A 767 -20.37 16.18 -19.63
CA GLY A 767 -19.02 16.49 -19.11
C GLY A 767 -18.02 15.34 -19.16
N VAL A 768 -18.36 14.20 -19.76
CA VAL A 768 -17.40 13.11 -19.96
C VAL A 768 -16.39 13.52 -21.04
N ASN A 769 -15.10 13.45 -20.73
CA ASN A 769 -14.04 13.87 -21.63
C ASN A 769 -13.95 12.97 -22.87
N LEU A 770 -14.58 13.37 -23.95
CA LEU A 770 -14.53 12.72 -25.25
C LEU A 770 -13.94 13.70 -26.28
N SER A 771 -12.94 13.22 -27.02
CA SER A 771 -12.26 14.04 -28.02
C SER A 771 -13.20 14.41 -29.19
N THR A 772 -13.22 15.66 -29.58
CA THR A 772 -13.93 16.12 -30.79
C THR A 772 -13.46 15.42 -32.07
N LYS A 773 -12.15 15.08 -32.10
CA LYS A 773 -11.56 14.20 -33.11
C LYS A 773 -12.28 12.86 -33.21
N THR A 774 -12.49 12.19 -32.04
CA THR A 774 -13.17 10.90 -32.01
C THR A 774 -14.57 10.98 -32.59
N LEU A 775 -15.36 11.97 -32.18
CA LEU A 775 -16.72 12.15 -32.70
C LEU A 775 -16.73 12.44 -34.20
N ALA A 776 -15.81 13.26 -34.71
CA ALA A 776 -15.72 13.54 -36.14
C ALA A 776 -15.34 12.30 -36.96
N VAL A 777 -14.41 11.45 -36.46
CA VAL A 777 -14.06 10.18 -37.08
C VAL A 777 -15.27 9.23 -37.12
N LEU A 778 -16.00 9.09 -36.02
CA LEU A 778 -17.20 8.21 -35.97
C LEU A 778 -18.29 8.71 -36.93
N ARG A 779 -18.52 10.03 -36.99
CA ARG A 779 -19.46 10.63 -37.96
C ARG A 779 -19.05 10.40 -39.42
N ALA A 780 -17.74 10.44 -39.71
CA ALA A 780 -17.22 10.11 -41.03
C ALA A 780 -17.50 8.66 -41.42
N TYR A 781 -17.24 7.69 -40.53
CA TYR A 781 -17.57 6.27 -40.78
C TYR A 781 -19.07 6.05 -40.96
N LEU A 782 -19.91 6.69 -40.16
CA LEU A 782 -21.36 6.56 -40.29
C LEU A 782 -21.85 7.12 -41.65
N ALA A 783 -21.34 8.27 -42.09
CA ALA A 783 -21.64 8.83 -43.39
C ALA A 783 -21.20 7.90 -44.56
N ALA A 784 -19.99 7.30 -44.42
CA ALA A 784 -19.50 6.34 -45.39
C ALA A 784 -20.40 5.09 -45.47
N VAL A 785 -20.83 4.51 -44.37
CA VAL A 785 -21.75 3.37 -44.34
C VAL A 785 -23.10 3.70 -44.99
N ARG A 786 -23.55 4.92 -44.90
CA ARG A 786 -24.75 5.46 -45.58
C ARG A 786 -24.55 5.67 -47.08
N GLY A 787 -23.34 5.56 -47.55
CA GLY A 787 -23.00 5.86 -48.95
C GLY A 787 -22.79 7.37 -49.25
N ASP A 788 -22.86 8.23 -48.23
CA ASP A 788 -22.61 9.67 -48.35
C ASP A 788 -21.12 9.99 -48.23
N LEU A 789 -20.39 9.75 -49.34
CA LEU A 789 -18.95 9.93 -49.38
C LEU A 789 -18.57 11.44 -49.27
N ALA A 790 -19.41 12.35 -49.74
CA ALA A 790 -19.14 13.79 -49.65
C ALA A 790 -19.12 14.26 -48.19
N THR A 791 -20.12 13.87 -47.39
CA THR A 791 -20.15 14.16 -45.97
C THR A 791 -19.01 13.41 -45.23
N ALA A 792 -18.70 12.17 -45.58
CA ALA A 792 -17.60 11.43 -45.00
C ALA A 792 -16.26 12.14 -45.18
N HIS A 793 -15.94 12.62 -46.39
CA HIS A 793 -14.74 13.40 -46.69
C HIS A 793 -14.70 14.75 -45.97
N SER A 794 -15.87 15.46 -45.94
CA SER A 794 -15.97 16.71 -45.18
C SER A 794 -15.62 16.53 -43.70
N ARG A 795 -16.16 15.49 -43.05
CA ARG A 795 -15.85 15.17 -41.65
C ARG A 795 -14.42 14.71 -41.46
N ALA A 796 -13.85 13.97 -42.40
CA ALA A 796 -12.43 13.59 -42.37
C ALA A 796 -11.50 14.80 -42.47
N ALA A 797 -11.87 15.82 -43.26
CA ALA A 797 -11.11 17.06 -43.38
C ALA A 797 -11.07 17.87 -42.08
N GLU A 798 -12.14 17.85 -41.26
CA GLU A 798 -12.17 18.51 -39.94
C GLU A 798 -11.07 18.04 -39.03
N VAL A 799 -10.64 16.75 -39.16
CA VAL A 799 -9.66 16.13 -38.32
C VAL A 799 -8.30 15.88 -39.00
N ALA A 800 -8.15 16.34 -40.24
CA ALA A 800 -6.94 16.11 -41.07
C ALA A 800 -5.64 16.50 -40.36
N ARG A 801 -5.65 17.65 -39.62
CA ARG A 801 -4.50 18.16 -38.86
C ARG A 801 -4.02 17.24 -37.73
N HIS A 802 -4.82 16.24 -37.37
CA HIS A 802 -4.50 15.28 -36.31
C HIS A 802 -3.97 13.94 -36.81
N PHE A 803 -3.78 13.80 -38.10
CA PHE A 803 -3.22 12.61 -38.76
C PHE A 803 -1.90 12.95 -39.46
N THR A 804 -1.01 11.98 -39.51
CA THR A 804 0.10 11.99 -40.48
C THR A 804 -0.47 11.78 -41.89
N ASP A 805 0.26 12.17 -42.90
CA ASP A 805 -0.18 11.96 -44.31
C ASP A 805 -0.52 10.52 -44.62
N GLU A 806 0.33 9.56 -44.13
CA GLU A 806 0.09 8.13 -44.32
C GLU A 806 -1.20 7.64 -43.58
N ALA A 807 -1.41 8.12 -42.36
CA ALA A 807 -2.60 7.75 -41.57
C ALA A 807 -3.87 8.37 -42.18
N ARG A 808 -3.76 9.58 -42.73
CA ARG A 808 -4.84 10.26 -43.47
C ARG A 808 -5.22 9.50 -44.75
N THR A 809 -4.27 9.12 -45.53
CA THR A 809 -4.50 8.34 -46.74
C THR A 809 -5.23 7.03 -46.43
N ARG A 810 -4.71 6.27 -45.46
CA ARG A 810 -5.36 5.00 -45.02
C ARG A 810 -6.79 5.24 -44.50
N PHE A 811 -7.03 6.34 -43.79
CA PHE A 811 -8.35 6.66 -43.25
C PHE A 811 -9.33 6.94 -44.41
N LEU A 812 -8.93 7.69 -45.43
CA LEU A 812 -9.76 8.00 -46.58
C LEU A 812 -10.05 6.73 -47.40
N GLU A 813 -9.05 5.89 -47.66
CA GLU A 813 -9.21 4.59 -48.35
C GLU A 813 -10.24 3.70 -47.60
N LYS A 814 -10.21 3.66 -46.27
CA LYS A 814 -11.21 2.94 -45.48
C LYS A 814 -12.62 3.51 -45.66
N LEU A 815 -12.78 4.84 -45.62
CA LEU A 815 -14.09 5.47 -45.86
C LEU A 815 -14.65 5.12 -47.24
N GLU A 816 -13.81 5.15 -48.29
CA GLU A 816 -14.22 4.82 -49.65
C GLU A 816 -14.62 3.34 -49.77
N ALA A 817 -13.87 2.45 -49.15
CA ALA A 817 -14.17 1.02 -49.10
C ALA A 817 -15.47 0.71 -48.35
N PHE A 818 -15.76 1.43 -47.27
CA PHE A 818 -17.04 1.31 -46.57
C PHE A 818 -18.19 1.88 -47.44
N ALA A 819 -18.02 2.96 -48.16
CA ALA A 819 -19.04 3.54 -49.04
C ALA A 819 -19.33 2.64 -50.28
N SER A 820 -18.32 2.02 -50.86
CA SER A 820 -18.44 1.13 -52.03
C SER A 820 -18.96 -0.28 -51.72
N GLY A 821 -19.12 -0.62 -50.49
CA GLY A 821 -19.54 -1.97 -50.08
C GLY A 821 -18.45 -3.02 -50.11
N ALA A 822 -17.19 -2.66 -50.40
CA ALA A 822 -16.07 -3.58 -50.42
C ALA A 822 -15.78 -4.16 -49.03
N VAL A 823 -15.30 -5.42 -49.02
CA VAL A 823 -14.85 -6.07 -47.77
C VAL A 823 -13.54 -5.41 -47.32
N VAL A 824 -13.62 -4.57 -46.32
CA VAL A 824 -12.44 -3.93 -45.70
C VAL A 824 -11.79 -4.90 -44.73
N ASN A 825 -10.47 -5.04 -44.78
CA ASN A 825 -9.71 -5.78 -43.78
C ASN A 825 -9.90 -5.05 -42.40
N ARG A 826 -10.44 -5.75 -41.39
CA ARG A 826 -11.21 -5.22 -40.28
C ARG A 826 -10.35 -4.72 -39.12
N GLY A 827 -9.51 -3.70 -39.31
CA GLY A 827 -8.95 -2.92 -38.20
C GLY A 827 -9.98 -1.92 -37.67
N GLY A 828 -10.19 -1.89 -36.36
CA GLY A 828 -11.23 -1.07 -35.72
C GLY A 828 -11.13 0.44 -36.02
N ALA A 829 -12.24 1.15 -35.83
CA ALA A 829 -12.42 2.58 -36.13
C ALA A 829 -11.70 3.57 -35.14
N ARG A 830 -10.57 3.21 -34.57
CA ARG A 830 -9.85 4.03 -33.57
C ARG A 830 -8.57 4.63 -34.11
#